data_41777d907da2d8840f91716bfe16afa3
#
_entry.id   41777d907da2d8840f91716bfe16afa3
#
_cell.length_a   1.000
_cell.length_b   1.000
_cell.length_c   1.000
_cell.angle_alpha   90.00
_cell.angle_beta   90.00
_cell.angle_gamma   90.00
#
_symmetry.space_group_name_H-M   'P 1'
#
loop_
_entity.id
_entity.type
_entity.pdbx_description
1 polymer ?
#
loop_
_entity_poly.entity_id
_entity_poly.type
_entity_poly.pdbx_seq_one_letter_code
_entity_poly.pdbx_strand_id
1 'polypeptide(L)'
;MVEYPIYVGLKVVKQSFLKLNGLKNSVSLKTMKNIRENMRYLQLLAKDFPNVSAVTTEIINLEAILHLPKSTEHFMADIHGEYEAFQHVLRNASGDIKRKVHEIFQNQLNEEELKELCSLIYYPEQKLELLHRSGRNMPEFYQSTLHRLIAVCRNVSSKYTRSKVRKSLPHEFAYIIEELLHESSDRHNKQTYYNIIIQTIIGTKRADAFVTQLCYLIQRLSVDQLHILGDIFDRGPGAHLIMDMLCDYHNLDVEWGNHDMLWMGAAAGNPACVATVIRLSLRYANTKTLEEGYGINMVPLATFAMETYADDSCEYFKPFIEFTGEGSPREKTQRLIAQMHKAIAVIQFKLEGQLYNAHPEWNMSHRSLLEQIDFKRGVITYEGVEYPMKDMYFPTISPDDPLRLTEEEEDIINSLVRSFRISERLQRHMQCLLTHGGMFTVCNSNLLFHASLPLNNDGTLREVEVMGMTCKGKELMLRIEQLVRLAYEEGADEDEKLYARDYFWYLWCGPNSPLFDKSKMTTFERYFIDDKSTHSEEKGAYYKLRNEATICDKILDEFSVVGKHRHIINGHVPVKVGKGENPIKADGRLMVIDGGFARAYHSTTGIAGYTLVYHSRGFQLVQHAPFNSTEEAVLNGTDIQSTTSIVEISDRRVMVADTDIGRTLREQVADLEYLLKAYRKGVIKEN
;
A
#
# COMPACT_ATOMS: atom_id res chain seq x y z
N MET A 1 16.55 20.68 -22.85
CA MET A 1 15.92 21.57 -21.86
C MET A 1 14.55 21.91 -22.37
N VAL A 2 13.55 21.26 -21.91
CA VAL A 2 12.19 21.73 -21.59
C VAL A 2 11.53 20.53 -20.93
N GLU A 3 11.35 20.63 -19.62
CA GLU A 3 10.56 19.71 -18.81
C GLU A 3 9.09 19.83 -19.20
N TYR A 4 8.43 18.70 -19.44
CA TYR A 4 6.99 18.63 -19.54
C TYR A 4 6.41 17.85 -18.36
N PRO A 5 5.76 18.52 -17.41
CA PRO A 5 4.94 17.88 -16.41
C PRO A 5 3.50 17.74 -16.96
N ILE A 6 3.26 16.79 -17.88
CA ILE A 6 1.93 16.67 -18.52
C ILE A 6 0.97 15.76 -17.73
N TYR A 7 1.44 14.95 -16.79
CA TYR A 7 0.57 13.98 -16.10
C TYR A 7 -0.13 14.49 -14.83
N VAL A 8 0.38 15.52 -14.16
CA VAL A 8 -0.22 16.03 -12.92
C VAL A 8 -1.31 17.09 -13.19
N GLY A 9 -1.15 17.90 -14.23
CA GLY A 9 -2.10 18.98 -14.54
C GLY A 9 -3.47 18.50 -15.05
N LEU A 10 -3.56 17.33 -15.69
CA LEU A 10 -4.81 16.82 -16.27
C LEU A 10 -5.75 16.15 -15.24
N LYS A 11 -5.23 15.64 -14.13
CA LYS A 11 -6.08 15.09 -13.04
C LYS A 11 -6.86 16.21 -12.32
N VAL A 12 -6.25 17.35 -12.06
CA VAL A 12 -6.88 18.48 -11.34
C VAL A 12 -7.94 19.20 -12.19
N VAL A 13 -7.72 19.35 -13.49
CA VAL A 13 -8.70 20.00 -14.38
C VAL A 13 -9.91 19.10 -14.68
N LYS A 14 -9.75 17.75 -14.68
CA LYS A 14 -10.87 16.82 -14.93
C LYS A 14 -11.85 16.70 -13.77
N GLN A 15 -11.43 16.82 -12.51
CA GLN A 15 -12.36 16.73 -11.36
C GLN A 15 -13.36 17.89 -11.32
N SER A 16 -12.98 19.07 -11.80
CA SER A 16 -13.89 20.24 -11.87
C SER A 16 -14.89 20.19 -13.04
N PHE A 17 -14.61 19.40 -14.10
CA PHE A 17 -15.46 19.32 -15.30
C PHE A 17 -16.43 18.14 -15.31
N LEU A 18 -16.17 17.05 -14.56
CA LEU A 18 -17.06 15.87 -14.49
C LEU A 18 -18.38 16.12 -13.74
N LYS A 19 -18.55 17.25 -13.06
CA LYS A 19 -19.83 17.66 -12.43
C LYS A 19 -20.87 18.24 -13.38
N LEU A 20 -20.58 18.41 -14.67
CA LEU A 20 -21.44 19.20 -15.57
C LEU A 20 -22.04 18.52 -16.80
N ASN A 21 -21.91 17.21 -17.04
CA ASN A 21 -22.61 16.63 -18.20
C ASN A 21 -23.03 15.16 -18.05
N GLY A 22 -24.18 14.94 -17.44
CA GLY A 22 -25.01 13.81 -17.79
C GLY A 22 -25.78 14.09 -19.08
N LEU A 23 -25.28 13.63 -20.22
CA LEU A 23 -26.07 13.52 -21.44
C LEU A 23 -25.42 12.55 -22.44
N LYS A 24 -26.06 11.40 -22.57
CA LYS A 24 -25.81 10.44 -23.66
C LYS A 24 -26.73 10.73 -24.85
N ASN A 25 -26.16 10.51 -26.05
CA ASN A 25 -26.78 10.22 -27.36
C ASN A 25 -27.23 11.38 -28.26
N SER A 26 -26.55 11.51 -29.35
CA SER A 26 -26.98 11.55 -30.77
C SER A 26 -25.93 12.28 -31.63
N VAL A 27 -25.20 11.48 -32.37
CA VAL A 27 -24.17 11.92 -33.30
C VAL A 27 -24.87 12.22 -34.63
N SER A 28 -24.94 13.45 -35.09
CA SER A 28 -24.83 13.89 -36.50
C SER A 28 -25.30 15.33 -36.87
N LEU A 29 -26.13 16.01 -36.07
CA LEU A 29 -26.54 17.40 -36.42
C LEU A 29 -26.15 18.46 -35.36
N LYS A 30 -25.62 18.06 -34.22
CA LYS A 30 -25.13 18.92 -33.14
C LYS A 30 -23.67 19.43 -33.35
N THR A 31 -22.93 18.91 -34.34
CA THR A 31 -21.48 19.02 -34.43
C THR A 31 -20.97 20.48 -34.65
N MET A 32 -21.71 21.32 -35.34
CA MET A 32 -21.26 22.71 -35.53
C MET A 32 -21.62 23.64 -34.37
N LYS A 33 -22.69 23.37 -33.65
CA LYS A 33 -23.08 24.13 -32.46
C LYS A 33 -22.09 23.81 -31.30
N ASN A 34 -21.74 22.56 -31.15
CA ASN A 34 -20.75 22.10 -30.17
C ASN A 34 -19.32 22.64 -30.44
N ILE A 35 -18.88 22.78 -31.68
CA ILE A 35 -17.54 23.31 -32.00
C ILE A 35 -17.39 24.76 -31.48
N ARG A 36 -18.44 25.58 -31.56
CA ARG A 36 -18.42 26.96 -31.05
C ARG A 36 -18.49 26.98 -29.50
N GLU A 37 -19.23 26.10 -28.91
CA GLU A 37 -19.35 25.98 -27.45
C GLU A 37 -18.04 25.47 -26.82
N ASN A 38 -17.27 24.63 -27.51
CA ASN A 38 -15.99 24.07 -27.08
C ASN A 38 -14.75 24.79 -27.64
N MET A 39 -14.92 25.98 -28.22
CA MET A 39 -13.84 26.68 -28.91
C MET A 39 -12.62 26.89 -28.02
N ARG A 40 -12.81 27.32 -26.79
CA ARG A 40 -11.70 27.52 -25.82
C ARG A 40 -10.91 26.24 -25.54
N TYR A 41 -11.60 25.12 -25.38
CA TYR A 41 -10.97 23.82 -25.18
C TYR A 41 -10.15 23.40 -26.40
N LEU A 42 -10.74 23.54 -27.61
CA LEU A 42 -10.02 23.21 -28.85
C LEU A 42 -8.81 24.13 -29.09
N GLN A 43 -8.90 25.40 -28.70
CA GLN A 43 -7.77 26.35 -28.79
C GLN A 43 -6.65 25.97 -27.79
N LEU A 44 -6.99 25.45 -26.60
CA LEU A 44 -5.99 24.93 -25.65
C LEU A 44 -5.33 23.66 -26.20
N LEU A 45 -6.11 22.74 -26.74
CA LEU A 45 -5.59 21.52 -27.35
C LEU A 45 -4.72 21.79 -28.58
N ALA A 46 -5.06 22.84 -29.37
CA ALA A 46 -4.29 23.28 -30.51
C ALA A 46 -2.89 23.83 -30.19
N LYS A 47 -2.63 24.18 -28.91
CA LYS A 47 -1.26 24.57 -28.48
C LYS A 47 -0.32 23.39 -28.45
N ASP A 48 -0.81 22.22 -28.04
CA ASP A 48 -0.03 21.01 -27.97
C ASP A 48 0.01 20.30 -29.34
N PHE A 49 -1.04 20.44 -30.14
CA PHE A 49 -1.18 19.83 -31.47
C PHE A 49 -1.47 20.91 -32.53
N PRO A 50 -0.43 21.64 -32.97
CA PRO A 50 -0.60 22.92 -33.70
C PRO A 50 -1.10 22.78 -35.13
N ASN A 51 -1.10 21.59 -35.72
CA ASN A 51 -1.50 21.36 -37.12
C ASN A 51 -2.05 19.95 -37.36
N VAL A 52 -2.64 19.76 -38.52
CA VAL A 52 -3.22 18.47 -38.95
C VAL A 52 -2.23 17.29 -38.83
N SER A 53 -0.96 17.53 -39.19
CA SER A 53 0.07 16.49 -39.11
C SER A 53 0.31 16.03 -37.66
N ALA A 54 0.46 16.93 -36.71
CA ALA A 54 0.65 16.65 -35.30
C ALA A 54 -0.56 15.88 -34.72
N VAL A 55 -1.77 16.34 -35.00
CA VAL A 55 -3.01 15.70 -34.56
C VAL A 55 -3.13 14.27 -35.11
N THR A 56 -2.91 14.09 -36.42
CA THR A 56 -3.05 12.76 -37.03
C THR A 56 -1.98 11.78 -36.58
N THR A 57 -0.75 12.26 -36.35
CA THR A 57 0.32 11.45 -35.80
C THR A 57 -0.03 10.95 -34.38
N GLU A 58 -0.58 11.82 -33.55
CA GLU A 58 -0.96 11.40 -32.20
C GLU A 58 -2.17 10.46 -32.19
N ILE A 59 -3.17 10.68 -33.04
CA ILE A 59 -4.28 9.72 -33.20
C ILE A 59 -3.75 8.32 -33.57
N ILE A 60 -2.83 8.24 -34.55
CA ILE A 60 -2.22 6.96 -34.93
C ILE A 60 -1.47 6.32 -33.75
N ASN A 61 -0.72 7.11 -32.99
CA ASN A 61 0.00 6.64 -31.81
C ASN A 61 -0.95 6.09 -30.75
N LEU A 62 -1.99 6.84 -30.37
CA LEU A 62 -2.96 6.43 -29.36
C LEU A 62 -3.75 5.19 -29.79
N GLU A 63 -4.19 5.12 -31.04
CA GLU A 63 -4.87 3.95 -31.61
C GLU A 63 -3.96 2.71 -31.57
N ALA A 64 -2.67 2.84 -31.91
CA ALA A 64 -1.72 1.74 -31.81
C ALA A 64 -1.54 1.26 -30.37
N ILE A 65 -1.50 2.18 -29.39
CA ILE A 65 -1.40 1.84 -27.96
C ILE A 65 -2.60 1.03 -27.49
N LEU A 66 -3.80 1.35 -27.92
CA LEU A 66 -5.01 0.60 -27.59
C LEU A 66 -4.93 -0.89 -27.94
N HIS A 67 -4.12 -1.26 -28.94
CA HIS A 67 -3.92 -2.63 -29.40
C HIS A 67 -2.75 -3.37 -28.74
N LEU A 68 -2.07 -2.73 -27.75
CA LEU A 68 -1.08 -3.45 -26.94
C LEU A 68 -1.76 -4.31 -25.88
N PRO A 69 -1.11 -5.40 -25.42
CA PRO A 69 -1.59 -6.17 -24.28
C PRO A 69 -1.64 -5.32 -23.03
N LYS A 70 -2.63 -5.59 -22.16
CA LYS A 70 -2.69 -5.02 -20.81
C LYS A 70 -1.37 -5.30 -20.08
N SER A 71 -0.84 -4.30 -19.41
CA SER A 71 0.31 -4.40 -18.53
C SER A 71 -0.01 -5.20 -17.25
N THR A 72 1.03 -5.54 -16.50
CA THR A 72 0.89 -6.34 -15.27
C THR A 72 0.67 -5.43 -14.06
N GLU A 73 -0.35 -5.74 -13.29
CA GLU A 73 -0.67 -5.10 -12.00
C GLU A 73 -0.46 -6.12 -10.88
N HIS A 74 0.12 -5.67 -9.77
CA HIS A 74 0.27 -6.46 -8.56
C HIS A 74 -0.55 -5.85 -7.44
N PHE A 75 -1.23 -6.69 -6.66
CA PHE A 75 -2.02 -6.32 -5.49
C PHE A 75 -1.45 -7.06 -4.28
N MET A 76 -1.15 -6.32 -3.23
CA MET A 76 -0.60 -6.84 -1.97
C MET A 76 -1.32 -6.17 -0.80
N ALA A 77 -1.45 -6.87 0.33
CA ALA A 77 -2.12 -6.35 1.52
C ALA A 77 -1.37 -6.76 2.79
N ASP A 78 -1.59 -6.02 3.87
CA ASP A 78 -1.22 -6.41 5.23
C ASP A 78 0.28 -6.74 5.36
N ILE A 79 1.14 -5.84 4.86
CA ILE A 79 2.60 -6.00 4.80
C ILE A 79 3.22 -5.92 6.20
N HIS A 80 2.67 -5.08 7.07
CA HIS A 80 3.01 -4.98 8.49
C HIS A 80 4.51 -4.89 8.79
N GLY A 81 5.22 -4.00 8.10
CA GLY A 81 6.62 -3.74 8.37
C GLY A 81 7.61 -4.86 8.03
N GLU A 82 7.19 -5.92 7.34
CA GLU A 82 8.05 -7.04 6.93
C GLU A 82 8.86 -6.68 5.68
N TYR A 83 9.81 -5.77 5.86
CA TYR A 83 10.58 -5.14 4.78
C TYR A 83 11.33 -6.12 3.89
N GLU A 84 12.08 -7.08 4.46
CA GLU A 84 12.92 -7.97 3.66
C GLU A 84 12.10 -8.88 2.74
N ALA A 85 11.02 -9.46 3.27
CA ALA A 85 10.12 -10.31 2.50
C ALA A 85 9.39 -9.50 1.41
N PHE A 86 8.86 -8.32 1.76
CA PHE A 86 8.20 -7.42 0.83
C PHE A 86 9.15 -6.97 -0.30
N GLN A 87 10.34 -6.49 0.07
CA GLN A 87 11.35 -6.06 -0.89
C GLN A 87 11.72 -7.19 -1.86
N HIS A 88 11.90 -8.41 -1.36
CA HIS A 88 12.24 -9.56 -2.20
C HIS A 88 11.12 -9.89 -3.20
N VAL A 89 9.86 -9.95 -2.73
CA VAL A 89 8.69 -10.22 -3.56
C VAL A 89 8.50 -9.14 -4.63
N LEU A 90 8.77 -7.87 -4.29
CA LEU A 90 8.69 -6.77 -5.24
C LEU A 90 9.82 -6.85 -6.28
N ARG A 91 11.05 -7.12 -5.86
CA ARG A 91 12.23 -7.21 -6.75
C ARG A 91 12.22 -8.41 -7.67
N ASN A 92 11.66 -9.54 -7.25
CA ASN A 92 11.51 -10.72 -8.11
C ASN A 92 10.22 -10.70 -8.93
N ALA A 93 9.41 -9.62 -8.79
CA ALA A 93 8.10 -9.46 -9.41
C ALA A 93 7.19 -10.67 -9.13
N SER A 94 7.12 -11.10 -7.85
CA SER A 94 6.35 -12.28 -7.40
C SER A 94 6.67 -13.56 -8.19
N GLY A 95 7.94 -13.71 -8.59
CA GLY A 95 8.46 -14.85 -9.37
C GLY A 95 8.36 -14.73 -10.89
N ASP A 96 7.76 -13.65 -11.43
CA ASP A 96 7.62 -13.45 -12.88
C ASP A 96 8.99 -13.30 -13.57
N ILE A 97 9.95 -12.63 -12.94
CA ILE A 97 11.31 -12.48 -13.49
C ILE A 97 12.00 -13.83 -13.59
N LYS A 98 11.93 -14.67 -12.55
CA LYS A 98 12.48 -16.03 -12.58
C LYS A 98 11.88 -16.86 -13.70
N ARG A 99 10.56 -16.83 -13.83
CA ARG A 99 9.86 -17.54 -14.91
C ARG A 99 10.36 -17.10 -16.29
N LYS A 100 10.51 -15.80 -16.55
CA LYS A 100 11.02 -15.25 -17.81
C LYS A 100 12.48 -15.60 -18.07
N VAL A 101 13.33 -15.54 -17.05
CA VAL A 101 14.73 -15.95 -17.15
C VAL A 101 14.82 -17.43 -17.55
N HIS A 102 14.02 -18.30 -16.94
CA HIS A 102 13.93 -19.70 -17.32
C HIS A 102 13.42 -19.89 -18.77
N GLU A 103 12.32 -19.23 -19.15
CA GLU A 103 11.78 -19.31 -20.51
C GLU A 103 12.81 -18.92 -21.59
N ILE A 104 13.67 -17.93 -21.31
CA ILE A 104 14.68 -17.44 -22.25
C ILE A 104 15.90 -18.39 -22.32
N PHE A 105 16.34 -18.90 -21.16
CA PHE A 105 17.66 -19.54 -21.06
C PHE A 105 17.66 -21.01 -20.64
N GLN A 106 16.49 -21.66 -20.43
CA GLN A 106 16.40 -23.06 -19.96
C GLN A 106 17.24 -24.09 -20.73
N ASN A 107 17.53 -23.81 -22.02
CA ASN A 107 18.34 -24.68 -22.88
C ASN A 107 19.81 -24.23 -23.01
N GLN A 108 20.20 -23.15 -22.34
CA GLN A 108 21.53 -22.50 -22.49
C GLN A 108 22.29 -22.41 -21.18
N LEU A 109 21.59 -22.29 -20.03
CA LEU A 109 22.17 -22.12 -18.72
C LEU A 109 21.78 -23.28 -17.82
N ASN A 110 22.67 -23.66 -16.90
CA ASN A 110 22.37 -24.60 -15.85
C ASN A 110 21.63 -23.91 -14.69
N GLU A 111 21.11 -24.69 -13.74
CA GLU A 111 20.33 -24.17 -12.60
C GLU A 111 21.10 -23.18 -11.71
N GLU A 112 22.41 -23.36 -11.56
CA GLU A 112 23.24 -22.43 -10.76
C GLU A 112 23.40 -21.09 -11.46
N GLU A 113 23.65 -21.10 -12.78
CA GLU A 113 23.74 -19.87 -13.57
C GLU A 113 22.41 -19.13 -13.65
N LEU A 114 21.27 -19.85 -13.72
CA LEU A 114 19.93 -19.25 -13.67
C LEU A 114 19.66 -18.58 -12.31
N LYS A 115 20.01 -19.25 -11.20
CA LYS A 115 19.91 -18.68 -9.85
C LYS A 115 20.82 -17.46 -9.67
N GLU A 116 22.06 -17.54 -10.16
CA GLU A 116 22.99 -16.40 -10.08
C GLU A 116 22.46 -15.19 -10.84
N LEU A 117 21.94 -15.39 -12.06
CA LEU A 117 21.34 -14.32 -12.86
C LEU A 117 20.10 -13.72 -12.18
N CYS A 118 19.23 -14.54 -11.62
CA CYS A 118 18.06 -14.06 -10.85
C CYS A 118 18.49 -13.26 -9.62
N SER A 119 19.42 -13.80 -8.81
CA SER A 119 19.94 -13.11 -7.63
C SER A 119 20.61 -11.77 -7.99
N LEU A 120 21.34 -11.71 -9.10
CA LEU A 120 21.89 -10.45 -9.61
C LEU A 120 20.81 -9.46 -10.01
N ILE A 121 19.74 -9.92 -10.69
CA ILE A 121 18.63 -9.02 -11.06
C ILE A 121 17.94 -8.48 -9.82
N TYR A 122 17.77 -9.28 -8.76
CA TYR A 122 17.08 -8.85 -7.55
C TYR A 122 17.92 -7.93 -6.66
N TYR A 123 19.23 -8.22 -6.55
CA TYR A 123 20.15 -7.54 -5.62
C TYR A 123 21.47 -7.16 -6.33
N PRO A 124 21.43 -6.26 -7.32
CA PRO A 124 22.59 -6.03 -8.20
C PRO A 124 23.82 -5.52 -7.43
N GLU A 125 23.69 -4.55 -6.53
CA GLU A 125 24.83 -3.98 -5.81
C GLU A 125 25.49 -5.01 -4.90
N GLN A 126 24.69 -5.69 -4.07
CA GLN A 126 25.18 -6.68 -3.10
C GLN A 126 25.81 -7.89 -3.81
N LYS A 127 25.21 -8.32 -4.93
CA LYS A 127 25.74 -9.44 -5.71
C LYS A 127 27.03 -9.10 -6.43
N LEU A 128 27.13 -7.90 -7.00
CA LEU A 128 28.37 -7.43 -7.65
C LEU A 128 29.50 -7.29 -6.60
N GLU A 129 29.21 -6.72 -5.44
CA GLU A 129 30.19 -6.63 -4.35
C GLU A 129 30.70 -8.01 -3.93
N LEU A 130 29.83 -8.99 -3.79
CA LEU A 130 30.20 -10.38 -3.48
C LEU A 130 31.08 -10.98 -4.57
N LEU A 131 30.74 -10.77 -5.86
CA LEU A 131 31.50 -11.29 -7.00
C LEU A 131 32.91 -10.67 -7.06
N HIS A 132 33.04 -9.36 -6.79
CA HIS A 132 34.35 -8.70 -6.71
C HIS A 132 35.21 -9.31 -5.60
N ARG A 133 34.63 -9.58 -4.42
CA ARG A 133 35.34 -10.20 -3.28
C ARG A 133 35.74 -11.65 -3.55
N SER A 134 35.04 -12.37 -4.41
CA SER A 134 35.32 -13.78 -4.73
C SER A 134 36.53 -14.00 -5.64
N GLY A 135 37.13 -12.94 -6.19
CA GLY A 135 38.26 -13.01 -7.13
C GLY A 135 37.88 -13.50 -8.52
N ARG A 136 36.60 -13.42 -8.89
CA ARG A 136 36.08 -13.83 -10.22
C ARG A 136 36.70 -12.97 -11.34
N ASN A 137 36.84 -13.56 -12.53
CA ASN A 137 37.21 -12.81 -13.73
C ASN A 137 36.08 -11.88 -14.17
N MET A 138 36.08 -10.65 -13.67
CA MET A 138 34.99 -9.69 -13.89
C MET A 138 34.78 -9.29 -15.36
N PRO A 139 35.81 -9.07 -16.19
CA PRO A 139 35.60 -8.77 -17.61
C PRO A 139 34.81 -9.85 -18.38
N GLU A 140 35.12 -11.12 -18.16
CA GLU A 140 34.42 -12.24 -18.77
C GLU A 140 32.97 -12.36 -18.23
N PHE A 141 32.81 -12.17 -16.89
CA PHE A 141 31.50 -12.14 -16.27
C PHE A 141 30.61 -11.03 -16.86
N TYR A 142 31.14 -9.81 -16.99
CA TYR A 142 30.34 -8.69 -17.56
C TYR A 142 29.94 -8.96 -19.00
N GLN A 143 30.86 -9.50 -19.82
CA GLN A 143 30.55 -9.77 -21.20
C GLN A 143 29.35 -10.74 -21.36
N SER A 144 29.36 -11.86 -20.67
CA SER A 144 28.25 -12.82 -20.69
C SER A 144 26.98 -12.27 -20.05
N THR A 145 27.10 -11.61 -18.90
CA THR A 145 25.98 -11.09 -18.11
C THR A 145 25.23 -9.97 -18.82
N LEU A 146 25.94 -9.03 -19.45
CA LEU A 146 25.30 -7.94 -20.19
C LEU A 146 24.45 -8.46 -21.36
N HIS A 147 24.92 -9.45 -22.11
CA HIS A 147 24.09 -10.09 -23.14
C HIS A 147 22.83 -10.73 -22.57
N ARG A 148 22.95 -11.43 -21.43
CA ARG A 148 21.81 -12.07 -20.75
C ARG A 148 20.80 -11.03 -20.24
N LEU A 149 21.26 -9.97 -19.56
CA LEU A 149 20.39 -8.90 -19.06
C LEU A 149 19.67 -8.14 -20.17
N ILE A 150 20.36 -7.86 -21.29
CA ILE A 150 19.74 -7.23 -22.46
C ILE A 150 18.63 -8.11 -23.02
N ALA A 151 18.83 -9.43 -23.11
CA ALA A 151 17.80 -10.37 -23.57
C ALA A 151 16.57 -10.39 -22.64
N VAL A 152 16.78 -10.42 -21.31
CA VAL A 152 15.68 -10.31 -20.34
C VAL A 152 14.97 -8.97 -20.48
N CYS A 153 15.72 -7.87 -20.57
CA CYS A 153 15.17 -6.52 -20.70
C CYS A 153 14.32 -6.36 -21.97
N ARG A 154 14.74 -6.93 -23.11
CA ARG A 154 13.94 -7.01 -24.35
C ARG A 154 12.62 -7.75 -24.13
N ASN A 155 12.67 -8.88 -23.44
CA ASN A 155 11.47 -9.68 -23.17
C ASN A 155 10.46 -8.89 -22.32
N VAL A 156 10.88 -8.31 -21.19
CA VAL A 156 9.98 -7.56 -20.30
C VAL A 156 9.45 -6.27 -20.94
N SER A 157 10.24 -5.63 -21.82
CA SER A 157 9.85 -4.39 -22.52
C SER A 157 8.90 -4.64 -23.71
N SER A 158 8.79 -5.85 -24.22
CA SER A 158 8.04 -6.18 -25.45
C SER A 158 6.55 -5.83 -25.43
N LYS A 159 5.96 -5.72 -24.24
CA LYS A 159 4.54 -5.35 -24.01
C LYS A 159 4.29 -3.85 -23.99
N TYR A 160 5.32 -3.01 -24.08
CA TYR A 160 5.23 -1.56 -23.97
C TYR A 160 5.59 -0.84 -25.27
N THR A 161 5.14 0.41 -25.40
CA THR A 161 5.62 1.30 -26.45
C THR A 161 7.08 1.68 -26.23
N ARG A 162 7.80 1.99 -27.31
CA ARG A 162 9.16 2.54 -27.22
C ARG A 162 9.22 3.80 -26.35
N SER A 163 8.22 4.68 -26.49
CA SER A 163 8.11 5.90 -25.69
C SER A 163 8.03 5.62 -24.20
N LYS A 164 7.21 4.62 -23.79
CA LYS A 164 7.10 4.23 -22.37
C LYS A 164 8.42 3.64 -21.85
N VAL A 165 9.05 2.76 -22.65
CA VAL A 165 10.37 2.20 -22.29
C VAL A 165 11.40 3.32 -22.15
N ARG A 166 11.49 4.24 -23.12
CA ARG A 166 12.42 5.37 -23.09
C ARG A 166 12.26 6.24 -21.83
N LYS A 167 11.04 6.54 -21.42
CA LYS A 167 10.76 7.29 -20.17
C LYS A 167 11.16 6.54 -18.90
N SER A 168 11.32 5.22 -18.99
CA SER A 168 11.75 4.37 -17.87
C SER A 168 13.27 4.20 -17.83
N LEU A 169 14.00 4.62 -18.89
CA LEU A 169 15.44 4.45 -18.96
C LEU A 169 16.17 5.39 -17.98
N PRO A 170 17.25 4.92 -17.33
CA PRO A 170 18.10 5.78 -16.52
C PRO A 170 18.76 6.83 -17.41
N HIS A 171 18.69 8.09 -17.01
CA HIS A 171 19.14 9.23 -17.82
C HIS A 171 20.59 9.07 -18.32
N GLU A 172 21.45 8.54 -17.48
CA GLU A 172 22.87 8.37 -17.74
C GLU A 172 23.19 7.38 -18.89
N PHE A 173 22.37 6.31 -19.04
CA PHE A 173 22.59 5.25 -20.00
C PHE A 173 21.47 5.14 -21.05
N ALA A 174 20.54 6.08 -21.07
CA ALA A 174 19.32 6.00 -21.87
C ALA A 174 19.59 5.68 -23.34
N TYR A 175 20.50 6.43 -23.99
CA TYR A 175 20.85 6.23 -25.39
C TYR A 175 21.43 4.83 -25.64
N ILE A 176 22.37 4.39 -24.80
CA ILE A 176 23.06 3.12 -24.97
C ILE A 176 22.10 1.95 -24.77
N ILE A 177 21.25 2.02 -23.74
CA ILE A 177 20.25 0.98 -23.48
C ILE A 177 19.22 0.93 -24.60
N GLU A 178 18.74 2.09 -25.07
CA GLU A 178 17.80 2.16 -26.18
C GLU A 178 18.38 1.47 -27.45
N GLU A 179 19.62 1.77 -27.79
CA GLU A 179 20.32 1.17 -28.92
C GLU A 179 20.41 -0.35 -28.76
N LEU A 180 20.83 -0.83 -27.58
CA LEU A 180 20.96 -2.25 -27.30
C LEU A 180 19.61 -3.00 -27.26
N LEU A 181 18.51 -2.34 -26.92
CA LEU A 181 17.18 -2.95 -26.88
C LEU A 181 16.55 -3.10 -28.26
N HIS A 182 16.82 -2.19 -29.20
CA HIS A 182 16.06 -2.10 -30.47
C HIS A 182 16.70 -2.84 -31.63
N GLU A 183 17.96 -3.21 -31.51
CA GLU A 183 18.61 -3.97 -32.58
C GLU A 183 18.43 -5.48 -32.44
N SER A 184 18.09 -6.17 -33.52
CA SER A 184 18.03 -7.64 -33.55
C SER A 184 19.43 -8.23 -33.77
N SER A 185 19.77 -9.23 -32.96
CA SER A 185 21.03 -9.97 -33.03
C SER A 185 21.25 -10.72 -34.37
N ASP A 186 20.20 -10.82 -35.19
CA ASP A 186 20.20 -11.68 -36.41
C ASP A 186 20.86 -11.01 -37.62
N ARG A 187 21.33 -9.77 -37.53
CA ARG A 187 22.04 -9.08 -38.60
C ARG A 187 23.55 -9.13 -38.36
N HIS A 188 24.25 -9.98 -39.05
CA HIS A 188 25.71 -10.15 -39.01
C HIS A 188 26.51 -8.80 -38.97
N ASN A 189 26.02 -7.79 -39.66
CA ASN A 189 26.68 -6.48 -39.74
C ASN A 189 26.68 -5.67 -38.46
N LYS A 190 25.82 -5.96 -37.50
CA LYS A 190 25.73 -5.19 -36.24
C LYS A 190 26.26 -5.94 -35.02
N GLN A 191 26.55 -7.23 -35.11
CA GLN A 191 27.12 -8.02 -34.02
C GLN A 191 28.42 -7.39 -33.48
N THR A 192 29.29 -6.96 -34.42
CA THR A 192 30.55 -6.29 -34.06
C THR A 192 30.29 -4.98 -33.34
N TYR A 193 29.31 -4.19 -33.78
CA TYR A 193 28.91 -2.94 -33.15
C TYR A 193 28.44 -3.14 -31.68
N TYR A 194 27.60 -4.14 -31.44
CA TYR A 194 27.17 -4.49 -30.07
C TYR A 194 28.32 -4.91 -29.19
N ASN A 195 29.18 -5.78 -29.70
CA ASN A 195 30.34 -6.25 -28.96
C ASN A 195 31.27 -5.08 -28.58
N ILE A 196 31.48 -4.12 -29.50
CA ILE A 196 32.26 -2.92 -29.24
C ILE A 196 31.62 -2.06 -28.15
N ILE A 197 30.28 -1.86 -28.13
CA ILE A 197 29.59 -1.13 -27.07
C ILE A 197 29.87 -1.80 -25.72
N ILE A 198 29.64 -3.12 -25.62
CA ILE A 198 29.84 -3.87 -24.37
C ILE A 198 31.31 -3.82 -23.92
N GLN A 199 32.26 -4.03 -24.82
CA GLN A 199 33.67 -3.94 -24.53
C GLN A 199 34.06 -2.52 -24.05
N THR A 200 33.46 -1.50 -24.65
CA THR A 200 33.71 -0.10 -24.25
C THR A 200 33.16 0.19 -22.85
N ILE A 201 31.97 -0.32 -22.52
CA ILE A 201 31.40 -0.22 -21.16
C ILE A 201 32.33 -0.86 -20.13
N ILE A 202 32.86 -2.06 -20.45
CA ILE A 202 33.81 -2.77 -19.58
C ILE A 202 35.14 -2.00 -19.48
N GLY A 203 35.70 -1.58 -20.61
CA GLY A 203 36.97 -0.88 -20.69
C GLY A 203 36.97 0.48 -20.00
N THR A 204 35.83 1.17 -19.96
CA THR A 204 35.62 2.43 -19.24
C THR A 204 35.31 2.26 -17.76
N LYS A 205 35.29 1.02 -17.24
CA LYS A 205 34.96 0.67 -15.85
C LYS A 205 33.56 1.12 -15.41
N ARG A 206 32.58 1.12 -16.35
CA ARG A 206 31.19 1.49 -16.08
C ARG A 206 30.27 0.28 -16.00
N ALA A 207 30.82 -0.95 -16.03
CA ALA A 207 30.04 -2.18 -16.12
C ALA A 207 29.14 -2.40 -14.89
N ASP A 208 29.61 -2.16 -13.67
CA ASP A 208 28.79 -2.30 -12.46
C ASP A 208 27.57 -1.40 -12.50
N ALA A 209 27.77 -0.11 -12.77
CA ALA A 209 26.68 0.84 -12.86
C ALA A 209 25.69 0.47 -13.97
N PHE A 210 26.18 0.00 -15.11
CA PHE A 210 25.35 -0.38 -16.23
C PHE A 210 24.52 -1.67 -15.95
N VAL A 211 25.16 -2.68 -15.33
CA VAL A 211 24.46 -3.91 -14.88
C VAL A 211 23.38 -3.57 -13.88
N THR A 212 23.70 -2.75 -12.87
CA THR A 212 22.75 -2.30 -11.84
C THR A 212 21.53 -1.62 -12.47
N GLN A 213 21.75 -0.69 -13.40
CA GLN A 213 20.67 0.02 -14.06
C GLN A 213 19.81 -0.87 -14.96
N LEU A 214 20.40 -1.85 -15.64
CA LEU A 214 19.63 -2.86 -16.39
C LEU A 214 18.77 -3.72 -15.45
N CYS A 215 19.30 -4.15 -14.31
CA CYS A 215 18.55 -4.92 -13.32
C CYS A 215 17.34 -4.13 -12.79
N TYR A 216 17.51 -2.87 -12.42
CA TYR A 216 16.41 -2.02 -11.98
C TYR A 216 15.40 -1.75 -13.09
N LEU A 217 15.86 -1.59 -14.34
CA LEU A 217 14.94 -1.46 -15.47
C LEU A 217 14.09 -2.73 -15.67
N ILE A 218 14.69 -3.92 -15.54
CA ILE A 218 13.96 -5.19 -15.61
C ILE A 218 12.90 -5.27 -14.51
N GLN A 219 13.26 -4.95 -13.27
CA GLN A 219 12.30 -4.91 -12.15
C GLN A 219 11.14 -3.94 -12.44
N ARG A 220 11.46 -2.70 -12.84
CA ARG A 220 10.48 -1.65 -13.15
C ARG A 220 9.52 -2.02 -14.28
N LEU A 221 10.01 -2.67 -15.34
CA LEU A 221 9.18 -3.06 -16.50
C LEU A 221 8.41 -4.34 -16.26
N SER A 222 8.75 -5.14 -15.25
CA SER A 222 8.03 -6.37 -14.92
C SER A 222 6.66 -6.09 -14.31
N VAL A 223 6.56 -5.10 -13.41
CA VAL A 223 5.32 -4.66 -12.75
C VAL A 223 5.03 -3.22 -13.14
N ASP A 224 3.91 -2.96 -13.77
CA ASP A 224 3.53 -1.63 -14.27
C ASP A 224 2.82 -0.79 -13.21
N GLN A 225 1.99 -1.43 -12.39
CA GLN A 225 1.24 -0.77 -11.31
C GLN A 225 1.22 -1.67 -10.08
N LEU A 226 1.39 -1.03 -8.93
CA LEU A 226 1.35 -1.66 -7.62
C LEU A 226 0.19 -1.10 -6.83
N HIS A 227 -0.68 -1.97 -6.33
CA HIS A 227 -1.78 -1.66 -5.43
C HIS A 227 -1.48 -2.24 -4.06
N ILE A 228 -1.45 -1.41 -3.03
CA ILE A 228 -1.26 -1.79 -1.63
C ILE A 228 -2.57 -1.60 -0.89
N LEU A 229 -3.18 -2.69 -0.46
CA LEU A 229 -4.47 -2.66 0.22
C LEU A 229 -4.34 -2.50 1.74
N GLY A 230 -3.46 -1.57 2.14
CA GLY A 230 -3.32 -1.11 3.52
C GLY A 230 -2.52 -2.02 4.45
N ASP A 231 -2.46 -1.57 5.69
CA ASP A 231 -1.73 -2.16 6.79
C ASP A 231 -0.23 -2.34 6.48
N ILE A 232 0.40 -1.20 6.12
CA ILE A 232 1.85 -1.12 5.89
C ILE A 232 2.59 -1.12 7.23
N PHE A 233 2.02 -0.47 8.24
CA PHE A 233 2.63 -0.23 9.54
C PHE A 233 2.37 -1.34 10.56
N ASP A 234 3.10 -1.24 11.66
CA ASP A 234 3.07 -2.08 12.86
C ASP A 234 3.55 -3.52 12.65
N ARG A 235 3.84 -4.19 13.79
CA ARG A 235 4.35 -5.57 13.93
C ARG A 235 5.80 -5.74 13.51
N GLY A 236 6.13 -5.70 12.21
CA GLY A 236 7.51 -5.81 11.72
C GLY A 236 8.30 -4.50 11.84
N PRO A 237 9.65 -4.56 11.84
CA PRO A 237 10.50 -3.40 12.17
C PRO A 237 10.82 -2.49 10.98
N GLY A 238 10.32 -2.77 9.78
CA GLY A 238 10.76 -2.13 8.55
C GLY A 238 9.74 -1.23 7.86
N ALA A 239 8.64 -0.82 8.53
CA ALA A 239 7.59 0.00 7.90
C ALA A 239 8.13 1.29 7.27
N HIS A 240 9.06 1.96 7.93
CA HIS A 240 9.71 3.17 7.40
C HIS A 240 10.52 2.92 6.12
N LEU A 241 11.15 1.74 5.98
CA LEU A 241 11.89 1.36 4.77
C LEU A 241 10.93 0.97 3.64
N ILE A 242 9.82 0.33 3.96
CA ILE A 242 8.75 0.03 3.01
C ILE A 242 8.18 1.33 2.45
N MET A 243 7.88 2.30 3.32
CA MET A 243 7.36 3.59 2.90
C MET A 243 8.33 4.37 2.02
N ASP A 244 9.65 4.35 2.30
CA ASP A 244 10.64 4.93 1.39
C ASP A 244 10.56 4.30 -0.02
N MET A 245 10.46 2.96 -0.10
CA MET A 245 10.33 2.26 -1.39
C MET A 245 9.02 2.60 -2.12
N LEU A 246 7.91 2.66 -1.39
CA LEU A 246 6.59 2.95 -1.97
C LEU A 246 6.49 4.40 -2.47
N CYS A 247 7.02 5.37 -1.71
CA CYS A 247 7.02 6.78 -2.13
C CYS A 247 7.80 7.02 -3.42
N ASP A 248 8.83 6.22 -3.68
CA ASP A 248 9.65 6.29 -4.89
C ASP A 248 9.15 5.37 -6.01
N TYR A 249 8.07 4.61 -5.75
CA TYR A 249 7.55 3.66 -6.74
C TYR A 249 6.87 4.38 -7.91
N HIS A 250 7.12 3.93 -9.14
CA HIS A 250 6.75 4.65 -10.36
C HIS A 250 5.25 4.73 -10.65
N ASN A 251 4.43 3.85 -10.11
CA ASN A 251 2.97 3.86 -10.27
C ASN A 251 2.32 3.09 -9.11
N LEU A 252 1.82 3.81 -8.11
CA LEU A 252 1.34 3.30 -6.84
C LEU A 252 -0.07 3.79 -6.56
N ASP A 253 -0.93 2.91 -6.06
CA ASP A 253 -2.16 3.22 -5.35
C ASP A 253 -2.13 2.54 -3.97
N VAL A 254 -2.68 3.20 -2.95
CA VAL A 254 -2.75 2.67 -1.58
C VAL A 254 -4.18 2.81 -1.06
N GLU A 255 -4.82 1.73 -0.68
CA GLU A 255 -6.05 1.75 0.11
C GLU A 255 -5.66 1.75 1.58
N TRP A 256 -6.02 2.82 2.31
CA TRP A 256 -5.58 2.98 3.70
C TRP A 256 -6.12 1.87 4.60
N GLY A 257 -5.22 1.25 5.38
CA GLY A 257 -5.56 0.28 6.42
C GLY A 257 -5.81 0.97 7.77
N ASN A 258 -6.35 0.21 8.74
CA ASN A 258 -6.58 0.74 10.08
C ASN A 258 -5.27 1.06 10.82
N HIS A 259 -4.21 0.28 10.60
CA HIS A 259 -2.88 0.58 11.14
C HIS A 259 -2.27 1.84 10.49
N ASP A 260 -2.48 2.04 9.19
CA ASP A 260 -2.02 3.24 8.49
C ASP A 260 -2.76 4.48 9.03
N MET A 261 -4.09 4.39 9.24
CA MET A 261 -4.88 5.45 9.86
C MET A 261 -4.40 5.81 11.25
N LEU A 262 -4.03 4.81 12.04
CA LEU A 262 -3.48 5.04 13.37
C LEU A 262 -2.20 5.88 13.32
N TRP A 263 -1.27 5.53 12.41
CA TRP A 263 -0.04 6.29 12.21
C TRP A 263 -0.27 7.67 11.60
N MET A 264 -1.23 7.81 10.68
CA MET A 264 -1.65 9.11 10.15
C MET A 264 -2.23 9.99 11.27
N GLY A 265 -3.09 9.43 12.13
CA GLY A 265 -3.63 10.15 13.29
C GLY A 265 -2.55 10.60 14.28
N ALA A 266 -1.56 9.74 14.55
CA ALA A 266 -0.42 10.09 15.39
C ALA A 266 0.43 11.21 14.77
N ALA A 267 0.71 11.16 13.48
CA ALA A 267 1.44 12.19 12.75
C ALA A 267 0.68 13.51 12.62
N ALA A 268 -0.66 13.47 12.58
CA ALA A 268 -1.53 14.65 12.64
C ALA A 268 -1.60 15.26 14.06
N GLY A 269 -1.15 14.51 15.09
CA GLY A 269 -1.01 14.97 16.46
C GLY A 269 -2.16 14.56 17.39
N ASN A 270 -2.92 13.48 17.08
CA ASN A 270 -3.87 12.91 18.02
C ASN A 270 -3.16 12.14 19.14
N PRO A 271 -3.31 12.51 20.44
CA PRO A 271 -2.56 11.89 21.52
C PRO A 271 -2.89 10.41 21.74
N ALA A 272 -4.16 10.01 21.58
CA ALA A 272 -4.57 8.60 21.73
C ALA A 272 -3.98 7.71 20.63
N CYS A 273 -3.90 8.21 19.40
CA CYS A 273 -3.22 7.53 18.30
C CYS A 273 -1.72 7.39 18.60
N VAL A 274 -1.05 8.44 19.08
CA VAL A 274 0.38 8.39 19.48
C VAL A 274 0.60 7.33 20.56
N ALA A 275 -0.19 7.36 21.64
CA ALA A 275 -0.09 6.38 22.71
C ALA A 275 -0.29 4.94 22.21
N THR A 276 -1.25 4.73 21.30
CA THR A 276 -1.55 3.44 20.73
C THR A 276 -0.44 2.91 19.81
N VAL A 277 0.13 3.76 18.94
CA VAL A 277 1.29 3.40 18.09
C VAL A 277 2.46 2.93 18.96
N ILE A 278 2.77 3.68 20.01
CA ILE A 278 3.87 3.33 20.93
C ILE A 278 3.57 2.04 21.67
N ARG A 279 2.32 1.88 22.19
CA ARG A 279 1.90 0.64 22.85
C ARG A 279 2.04 -0.58 21.93
N LEU A 280 1.61 -0.47 20.68
CA LEU A 280 1.75 -1.55 19.69
C LEU A 280 3.22 -1.88 19.42
N SER A 281 4.06 -0.87 19.23
CA SER A 281 5.49 -1.05 19.02
C SER A 281 6.16 -1.77 20.21
N LEU A 282 5.81 -1.39 21.45
CA LEU A 282 6.33 -2.04 22.67
C LEU A 282 5.80 -3.46 22.82
N ARG A 283 4.53 -3.72 22.46
CA ARG A 283 3.96 -5.07 22.52
C ARG A 283 4.71 -6.05 21.62
N TYR A 284 5.20 -5.63 20.46
CA TYR A 284 5.97 -6.46 19.54
C TYR A 284 7.48 -6.30 19.70
N ALA A 285 7.96 -5.64 20.78
CA ALA A 285 9.37 -5.28 20.99
C ALA A 285 10.01 -4.57 19.79
N ASN A 286 9.24 -3.78 19.08
CA ASN A 286 9.62 -3.12 17.85
C ASN A 286 9.64 -1.59 18.01
N THR A 287 10.67 -1.07 18.70
CA THR A 287 10.88 0.38 18.80
C THR A 287 11.72 0.93 17.65
N LYS A 288 12.33 0.05 16.84
CA LYS A 288 13.24 0.42 15.76
C LYS A 288 12.60 1.37 14.74
N THR A 289 11.36 1.12 14.36
CA THR A 289 10.61 2.02 13.47
C THR A 289 10.43 3.40 14.08
N LEU A 290 10.16 3.49 15.39
CA LEU A 290 10.00 4.76 16.10
C LEU A 290 11.33 5.51 16.21
N GLU A 291 12.36 4.87 16.78
CA GLU A 291 13.62 5.52 17.15
C GLU A 291 14.54 5.70 15.93
N GLU A 292 14.91 4.63 15.24
CA GLU A 292 15.82 4.69 14.09
C GLU A 292 15.09 5.18 12.82
N GLY A 293 13.85 4.77 12.64
CA GLY A 293 13.04 5.11 11.45
C GLY A 293 12.61 6.57 11.43
N TYR A 294 12.04 7.04 12.51
CA TYR A 294 11.38 8.35 12.58
C TYR A 294 11.95 9.32 13.61
N GLY A 295 12.95 8.89 14.41
CA GLY A 295 13.61 9.75 15.38
C GLY A 295 12.73 10.12 16.58
N ILE A 296 11.75 9.26 16.94
CA ILE A 296 10.88 9.50 18.09
C ILE A 296 11.65 9.22 19.38
N ASN A 297 11.73 10.24 20.25
CA ASN A 297 12.46 10.12 21.50
C ASN A 297 11.66 9.39 22.57
N MET A 298 12.04 8.15 22.86
CA MET A 298 11.39 7.30 23.87
C MET A 298 11.97 7.48 25.30
N VAL A 299 13.05 8.23 25.48
CA VAL A 299 13.75 8.39 26.78
C VAL A 299 12.82 8.94 27.89
N PRO A 300 11.99 9.97 27.68
CA PRO A 300 11.10 10.45 28.73
C PRO A 300 10.14 9.38 29.24
N LEU A 301 9.53 8.61 28.33
CA LEU A 301 8.65 7.50 28.67
C LEU A 301 9.41 6.39 29.42
N ALA A 302 10.64 6.08 29.00
CA ALA A 302 11.45 5.05 29.63
C ALA A 302 11.81 5.45 31.09
N THR A 303 12.23 6.70 31.33
CA THR A 303 12.56 7.21 32.66
C THR A 303 11.33 7.15 33.56
N PHE A 304 10.22 7.72 33.13
CA PHE A 304 8.95 7.68 33.87
C PHE A 304 8.50 6.26 34.21
N ALA A 305 8.58 5.35 33.25
CA ALA A 305 8.16 3.96 33.45
C ALA A 305 9.04 3.23 34.47
N MET A 306 10.35 3.49 34.46
CA MET A 306 11.29 2.89 35.42
C MET A 306 11.06 3.38 36.85
N GLU A 307 10.69 4.66 37.03
CA GLU A 307 10.43 5.26 38.33
C GLU A 307 9.04 4.87 38.85
N THR A 308 8.02 5.03 38.03
CA THR A 308 6.61 4.87 38.43
C THR A 308 6.21 3.39 38.59
N TYR A 309 6.79 2.47 37.80
CA TYR A 309 6.49 1.04 37.82
C TYR A 309 7.69 0.21 38.31
N ALA A 310 8.55 0.79 39.16
CA ALA A 310 9.74 0.13 39.71
C ALA A 310 9.40 -1.18 40.45
N ASP A 311 8.35 -1.15 41.26
CA ASP A 311 7.92 -2.27 42.12
C ASP A 311 6.89 -3.19 41.43
N ASP A 312 6.47 -2.90 40.19
CA ASP A 312 5.54 -3.71 39.42
C ASP A 312 6.26 -4.76 38.58
N SER A 313 5.71 -5.96 38.55
CA SER A 313 6.19 -7.03 37.67
C SER A 313 5.88 -6.78 36.21
N CYS A 314 4.87 -5.98 35.91
CA CYS A 314 4.29 -5.72 34.58
C CYS A 314 4.08 -7.00 33.74
N GLU A 315 3.68 -8.10 34.40
CA GLU A 315 3.65 -9.45 33.82
C GLU A 315 2.74 -9.52 32.59
N TYR A 316 1.59 -8.86 32.62
CA TYR A 316 0.60 -8.87 31.54
C TYR A 316 0.98 -7.96 30.37
N PHE A 317 2.05 -7.18 30.51
CA PHE A 317 2.58 -6.23 29.52
C PHE A 317 3.90 -6.69 28.90
N LYS A 318 4.36 -7.91 29.18
CA LYS A 318 5.55 -8.48 28.55
C LYS A 318 5.42 -8.43 27.03
N PRO A 319 6.49 -8.04 26.32
CA PRO A 319 6.47 -8.01 24.87
C PRO A 319 6.32 -9.41 24.28
N PHE A 320 5.62 -9.48 23.16
CA PHE A 320 5.59 -10.69 22.34
C PHE A 320 6.90 -10.77 21.54
N ILE A 321 7.75 -11.73 21.86
CA ILE A 321 9.05 -11.95 21.23
C ILE A 321 8.96 -13.23 20.40
N GLU A 322 9.02 -13.09 19.09
CA GLU A 322 8.98 -14.22 18.16
C GLU A 322 10.29 -15.02 18.10
N PHE A 323 11.40 -14.43 18.53
CA PHE A 323 12.73 -14.99 18.38
C PHE A 323 13.44 -15.14 19.72
N THR A 324 13.79 -16.37 20.09
CA THR A 324 14.57 -16.70 21.30
C THR A 324 16.06 -16.97 20.98
N GLY A 325 16.60 -16.40 19.89
CA GLY A 325 17.96 -16.60 19.42
C GLY A 325 18.91 -15.42 19.71
N GLU A 326 20.10 -15.44 19.11
CA GLU A 326 21.04 -14.29 19.12
C GLU A 326 20.34 -13.05 18.55
N GLY A 327 20.25 -11.98 19.35
CA GLY A 327 19.50 -10.77 19.03
C GLY A 327 18.20 -10.56 19.82
N SER A 328 17.74 -11.55 20.58
CA SER A 328 16.60 -11.39 21.49
C SER A 328 16.92 -10.38 22.60
N PRO A 329 15.98 -9.49 22.99
CA PRO A 329 16.21 -8.53 24.06
C PRO A 329 16.59 -9.25 25.38
N ARG A 330 17.62 -8.75 26.06
CA ARG A 330 18.01 -9.26 27.38
C ARG A 330 16.86 -9.09 28.39
N GLU A 331 16.81 -9.91 29.44
CA GLU A 331 15.75 -9.88 30.45
C GLU A 331 15.50 -8.48 31.04
N LYS A 332 16.58 -7.73 31.33
CA LYS A 332 16.47 -6.34 31.77
C LYS A 332 15.78 -5.43 30.76
N THR A 333 16.07 -5.61 29.48
CA THR A 333 15.44 -4.86 28.40
C THR A 333 13.97 -5.24 28.26
N GLN A 334 13.64 -6.53 28.39
CA GLN A 334 12.24 -6.99 28.37
C GLN A 334 11.43 -6.41 29.51
N ARG A 335 12.03 -6.31 30.72
CA ARG A 335 11.39 -5.68 31.88
C ARG A 335 11.11 -4.18 31.61
N LEU A 336 12.11 -3.44 31.09
CA LEU A 336 11.91 -2.03 30.75
C LEU A 336 10.82 -1.84 29.69
N ILE A 337 10.82 -2.67 28.65
CA ILE A 337 9.75 -2.66 27.63
C ILE A 337 8.39 -2.91 28.27
N ALA A 338 8.26 -3.87 29.20
CA ALA A 338 7.02 -4.17 29.89
C ALA A 338 6.54 -2.99 30.77
N GLN A 339 7.45 -2.31 31.46
CA GLN A 339 7.15 -1.10 32.24
C GLN A 339 6.67 0.05 31.35
N MET A 340 7.40 0.33 30.27
CA MET A 340 7.00 1.35 29.27
C MET A 340 5.64 1.01 28.64
N HIS A 341 5.41 -0.26 28.33
CA HIS A 341 4.17 -0.76 27.74
C HIS A 341 2.98 -0.52 28.67
N LYS A 342 3.13 -0.84 29.98
CA LYS A 342 2.08 -0.56 30.97
C LYS A 342 1.85 0.94 31.13
N ALA A 343 2.92 1.71 31.25
CA ALA A 343 2.83 3.17 31.40
C ALA A 343 2.04 3.81 30.26
N ILE A 344 2.43 3.53 29.01
CA ILE A 344 1.74 4.13 27.85
C ILE A 344 0.33 3.56 27.65
N ALA A 345 0.06 2.30 28.04
CA ALA A 345 -1.27 1.72 28.00
C ALA A 345 -2.23 2.43 28.96
N VAL A 346 -1.77 2.75 30.18
CA VAL A 346 -2.58 3.54 31.14
C VAL A 346 -2.88 4.93 30.60
N ILE A 347 -1.87 5.62 30.05
CA ILE A 347 -2.07 6.93 29.38
C ILE A 347 -3.08 6.80 28.23
N GLN A 348 -2.95 5.77 27.40
CA GLN A 348 -3.89 5.48 26.29
C GLN A 348 -5.33 5.36 26.80
N PHE A 349 -5.58 4.55 27.84
CA PHE A 349 -6.95 4.34 28.35
C PHE A 349 -7.57 5.60 28.95
N LYS A 350 -6.76 6.49 29.55
CA LYS A 350 -7.23 7.81 29.99
C LYS A 350 -7.65 8.66 28.78
N LEU A 351 -6.82 8.73 27.76
CA LEU A 351 -7.08 9.50 26.53
C LEU A 351 -8.28 8.96 25.75
N GLU A 352 -8.45 7.63 25.67
CA GLU A 352 -9.64 7.00 25.08
C GLU A 352 -10.93 7.45 25.77
N GLY A 353 -10.97 7.38 27.10
CA GLY A 353 -12.12 7.83 27.87
C GLY A 353 -12.43 9.31 27.66
N GLN A 354 -11.40 10.17 27.58
CA GLN A 354 -11.57 11.58 27.24
C GLN A 354 -12.17 11.78 25.85
N LEU A 355 -11.71 11.02 24.82
CA LEU A 355 -12.28 11.07 23.47
C LEU A 355 -13.74 10.60 23.44
N TYR A 356 -14.08 9.54 24.14
CA TYR A 356 -15.47 9.06 24.19
C TYR A 356 -16.40 10.08 24.86
N ASN A 357 -15.92 10.83 25.85
CA ASN A 357 -16.67 11.90 26.48
C ASN A 357 -16.78 13.15 25.60
N ALA A 358 -15.77 13.44 24.77
CA ALA A 358 -15.79 14.56 23.82
C ALA A 358 -16.68 14.27 22.60
N HIS A 359 -16.86 12.97 22.23
CA HIS A 359 -17.60 12.54 21.05
C HIS A 359 -18.76 11.58 21.39
N PRO A 360 -19.81 12.05 22.09
CA PRO A 360 -20.94 11.19 22.47
C PRO A 360 -21.70 10.62 21.26
N GLU A 361 -21.62 11.26 20.09
CA GLU A 361 -22.21 10.80 18.83
C GLU A 361 -21.60 9.48 18.34
N TRP A 362 -20.41 9.10 18.77
CA TRP A 362 -19.81 7.80 18.46
C TRP A 362 -20.46 6.62 19.20
N ASN A 363 -21.28 6.90 20.21
CA ASN A 363 -21.95 5.91 21.06
C ASN A 363 -20.95 4.94 21.74
N MET A 364 -19.76 5.41 22.10
CA MET A 364 -18.67 4.60 22.67
C MET A 364 -18.41 4.87 24.16
N SER A 365 -19.20 5.69 24.84
CA SER A 365 -18.98 6.04 26.26
C SER A 365 -18.96 4.82 27.18
N HIS A 366 -19.68 3.72 26.83
CA HIS A 366 -19.61 2.45 27.55
C HIS A 366 -18.22 1.78 27.49
N ARG A 367 -17.31 2.26 26.66
CA ARG A 367 -15.92 1.81 26.52
C ARG A 367 -14.94 2.59 27.41
N SER A 368 -15.41 3.58 28.15
CA SER A 368 -14.61 4.28 29.18
C SER A 368 -14.43 3.35 30.40
N LEU A 369 -13.55 2.34 30.26
CA LEU A 369 -13.47 1.22 31.19
C LEU A 369 -12.78 1.58 32.51
N LEU A 370 -11.91 2.60 32.54
CA LEU A 370 -11.29 3.09 33.79
C LEU A 370 -12.33 3.63 34.76
N GLU A 371 -13.42 4.26 34.29
CA GLU A 371 -14.52 4.78 35.10
C GLU A 371 -15.42 3.66 35.69
N GLN A 372 -15.29 2.43 35.21
CA GLN A 372 -16.08 1.27 35.64
C GLN A 372 -15.38 0.43 36.71
N ILE A 373 -14.17 0.83 37.13
CA ILE A 373 -13.36 0.11 38.14
C ILE A 373 -13.77 0.54 39.55
N ASP A 374 -14.13 -0.41 40.41
CA ASP A 374 -14.13 -0.24 41.85
C ASP A 374 -12.72 -0.50 42.41
N PHE A 375 -11.95 0.58 42.56
CA PHE A 375 -10.55 0.50 43.03
C PHE A 375 -10.41 -0.05 44.46
N LYS A 376 -11.45 0.04 45.27
CA LYS A 376 -11.43 -0.48 46.65
C LYS A 376 -11.64 -2.00 46.69
N ARG A 377 -12.52 -2.50 45.81
CA ARG A 377 -12.86 -3.91 45.75
C ARG A 377 -11.99 -4.70 44.77
N GLY A 378 -11.29 -4.01 43.90
CA GLY A 378 -10.47 -4.64 42.83
C GLY A 378 -11.30 -5.36 41.75
N VAL A 379 -12.47 -4.79 41.44
CA VAL A 379 -13.37 -5.34 40.42
C VAL A 379 -13.74 -4.29 39.39
N ILE A 380 -14.09 -4.73 38.19
CA ILE A 380 -14.66 -3.87 37.14
C ILE A 380 -16.08 -4.33 36.80
N THR A 381 -17.00 -3.38 36.63
CA THR A 381 -18.34 -3.66 36.12
C THR A 381 -18.33 -3.58 34.59
N TYR A 382 -18.29 -4.73 33.93
CA TYR A 382 -18.21 -4.81 32.46
C TYR A 382 -19.50 -5.44 31.89
N GLU A 383 -20.19 -4.68 31.03
CA GLU A 383 -21.48 -5.09 30.44
C GLU A 383 -22.50 -5.56 31.50
N GLY A 384 -22.51 -4.91 32.68
CA GLY A 384 -23.41 -5.21 33.78
C GLY A 384 -23.03 -6.39 34.68
N VAL A 385 -21.85 -6.98 34.46
CA VAL A 385 -21.29 -8.09 35.24
C VAL A 385 -20.01 -7.63 35.93
N GLU A 386 -19.82 -8.01 37.20
CA GLU A 386 -18.58 -7.73 37.93
C GLU A 386 -17.54 -8.81 37.65
N TYR A 387 -16.32 -8.37 37.29
CA TYR A 387 -15.16 -9.22 37.08
C TYR A 387 -14.01 -8.81 37.99
N PRO A 388 -13.28 -9.74 38.60
CA PRO A 388 -12.06 -9.44 39.33
C PRO A 388 -10.98 -8.93 38.37
N MET A 389 -10.24 -7.91 38.79
CA MET A 389 -9.10 -7.38 38.03
C MET A 389 -7.86 -8.23 38.29
N LYS A 390 -7.10 -8.57 37.23
CA LYS A 390 -5.80 -9.27 37.31
C LYS A 390 -4.71 -8.40 37.92
N ASP A 391 -4.79 -7.12 37.69
CA ASP A 391 -3.78 -6.14 38.03
C ASP A 391 -4.47 -4.87 38.51
N MET A 392 -4.11 -4.44 39.73
CA MET A 392 -4.64 -3.26 40.40
C MET A 392 -3.54 -2.23 40.71
N TYR A 393 -2.33 -2.42 40.16
CA TYR A 393 -1.25 -1.47 40.37
C TYR A 393 -1.37 -0.30 39.38
N PHE A 394 -2.05 0.75 39.82
CA PHE A 394 -2.32 1.97 39.03
C PHE A 394 -1.80 3.22 39.77
N PRO A 395 -0.48 3.44 39.85
CA PRO A 395 0.09 4.51 40.66
C PRO A 395 -0.29 5.91 40.19
N THR A 396 -0.73 6.07 38.95
CA THR A 396 -1.08 7.36 38.35
C THR A 396 -2.59 7.60 38.16
N ILE A 397 -3.44 6.64 38.58
CA ILE A 397 -4.89 6.79 38.47
C ILE A 397 -5.45 7.29 39.78
N SER A 398 -6.18 8.42 39.75
CA SER A 398 -7.01 8.88 40.85
C SER A 398 -8.39 8.22 40.76
N PRO A 399 -8.86 7.51 41.81
CA PRO A 399 -10.22 6.96 41.83
C PRO A 399 -11.34 7.96 41.66
N ASP A 400 -11.11 9.21 42.06
CA ASP A 400 -12.12 10.30 41.99
C ASP A 400 -12.21 10.91 40.56
N ASP A 401 -11.13 10.77 39.76
CA ASP A 401 -11.05 11.26 38.39
C ASP A 401 -10.11 10.35 37.58
N PRO A 402 -10.57 9.15 37.17
CA PRO A 402 -9.70 8.12 36.63
C PRO A 402 -9.17 8.42 35.20
N LEU A 403 -9.78 9.39 34.52
CA LEU A 403 -9.36 9.78 33.15
C LEU A 403 -8.36 10.93 33.15
N ARG A 404 -8.11 11.56 34.30
CA ARG A 404 -7.17 12.68 34.40
C ARG A 404 -5.74 12.19 34.23
N LEU A 405 -5.00 12.83 33.33
CA LEU A 405 -3.55 12.65 33.24
C LEU A 405 -2.86 13.32 34.45
N THR A 406 -1.80 12.73 34.96
CA THR A 406 -0.88 13.45 35.85
C THR A 406 -0.09 14.48 35.05
N GLU A 407 0.53 15.45 35.75
CA GLU A 407 1.34 16.47 35.11
C GLU A 407 2.50 15.84 34.31
N GLU A 408 3.14 14.80 34.86
CA GLU A 408 4.20 14.04 34.17
C GLU A 408 3.70 13.27 32.95
N GLU A 409 2.53 12.63 33.02
CA GLU A 409 1.92 11.94 31.89
C GLU A 409 1.56 12.92 30.77
N GLU A 410 1.07 14.11 31.12
CA GLU A 410 0.74 15.18 30.18
C GLU A 410 2.01 15.70 29.47
N ASP A 411 3.10 15.91 30.20
CA ASP A 411 4.39 16.33 29.64
C ASP A 411 4.95 15.27 28.69
N ILE A 412 4.87 14.00 29.06
CA ILE A 412 5.34 12.88 28.23
C ILE A 412 4.55 12.81 26.93
N ILE A 413 3.20 12.77 27.02
CA ILE A 413 2.40 12.63 25.81
C ILE A 413 2.53 13.84 24.89
N ASN A 414 2.62 15.05 25.43
CA ASN A 414 2.86 16.27 24.66
C ASN A 414 4.21 16.25 23.95
N SER A 415 5.26 15.77 24.64
CA SER A 415 6.60 15.60 24.04
C SER A 415 6.59 14.57 22.90
N LEU A 416 5.88 13.45 23.09
CA LEU A 416 5.74 12.41 22.07
C LEU A 416 4.94 12.92 20.87
N VAL A 417 3.79 13.55 21.09
CA VAL A 417 2.98 14.18 20.03
C VAL A 417 3.83 15.17 19.22
N ARG A 418 4.61 16.01 19.91
CA ARG A 418 5.50 16.92 19.23
C ARG A 418 6.54 16.19 18.37
N SER A 419 7.12 15.08 18.86
CA SER A 419 8.11 14.29 18.11
C SER A 419 7.52 13.71 16.83
N PHE A 420 6.28 13.17 16.88
CA PHE A 420 5.58 12.67 15.69
C PHE A 420 5.30 13.79 14.67
N ARG A 421 4.87 14.97 15.13
CA ARG A 421 4.56 16.10 14.26
C ARG A 421 5.77 16.71 13.55
N ILE A 422 6.95 16.71 14.17
CA ILE A 422 8.16 17.32 13.61
C ILE A 422 9.05 16.33 12.85
N SER A 423 8.77 15.04 12.87
CA SER A 423 9.55 14.03 12.15
C SER A 423 9.39 14.20 10.64
N GLU A 424 10.38 14.80 9.98
CA GLU A 424 10.34 15.08 8.53
C GLU A 424 10.10 13.83 7.69
N ARG A 425 10.76 12.71 8.03
CA ARG A 425 10.57 11.44 7.32
C ARG A 425 9.14 10.92 7.48
N LEU A 426 8.57 10.99 8.70
CA LEU A 426 7.20 10.57 8.95
C LEU A 426 6.22 11.44 8.17
N GLN A 427 6.37 12.78 8.21
CA GLN A 427 5.49 13.70 7.49
C GLN A 427 5.57 13.48 5.96
N ARG A 428 6.77 13.21 5.40
CA ARG A 428 6.94 12.83 4.00
C ARG A 428 6.17 11.55 3.67
N HIS A 429 6.20 10.54 4.53
CA HIS A 429 5.46 9.29 4.33
C HIS A 429 3.95 9.51 4.43
N MET A 430 3.47 10.35 5.36
CA MET A 430 2.04 10.70 5.43
C MET A 430 1.60 11.46 4.18
N GLN A 431 2.41 12.38 3.67
CA GLN A 431 2.14 13.07 2.41
C GLN A 431 2.09 12.09 1.22
N CYS A 432 2.92 11.07 1.21
CA CYS A 432 2.88 9.99 0.22
C CYS A 432 1.55 9.22 0.29
N LEU A 433 1.11 8.81 1.48
CA LEU A 433 -0.18 8.15 1.69
C LEU A 433 -1.36 9.06 1.29
N LEU A 434 -1.31 10.35 1.57
CA LEU A 434 -2.34 11.30 1.14
C LEU A 434 -2.36 11.50 -0.38
N THR A 435 -1.20 11.44 -1.04
CA THR A 435 -1.09 11.67 -2.49
C THR A 435 -1.53 10.45 -3.30
N HIS A 436 -1.12 9.26 -2.87
CA HIS A 436 -1.33 8.00 -3.58
C HIS A 436 -2.45 7.14 -2.99
N GLY A 437 -3.01 7.55 -1.84
CA GLY A 437 -3.97 6.73 -1.12
C GLY A 437 -5.38 7.31 -1.04
N GLY A 438 -6.31 6.43 -0.64
CA GLY A 438 -7.71 6.71 -0.41
C GLY A 438 -8.39 5.59 0.38
N MET A 439 -9.68 5.75 0.64
CA MET A 439 -10.49 4.72 1.29
C MET A 439 -10.83 3.58 0.33
N PHE A 440 -10.85 3.84 -0.96
CA PHE A 440 -11.10 2.85 -2.01
C PHE A 440 -10.59 3.34 -3.37
N THR A 441 -10.32 2.39 -4.25
CA THR A 441 -10.02 2.65 -5.68
C THR A 441 -10.88 1.73 -6.55
N VAL A 442 -11.36 2.26 -7.69
CA VAL A 442 -11.95 1.45 -8.76
C VAL A 442 -10.99 1.45 -9.93
N CYS A 443 -10.43 0.30 -10.24
CA CYS A 443 -9.43 0.15 -11.31
C CYS A 443 -9.71 -1.12 -12.13
N ASN A 444 -9.84 -0.97 -13.46
CA ASN A 444 -10.01 -2.07 -14.40
C ASN A 444 -11.10 -3.08 -13.98
N SER A 445 -12.29 -2.56 -13.64
CA SER A 445 -13.44 -3.32 -13.14
C SER A 445 -13.23 -4.01 -11.78
N ASN A 446 -12.21 -3.62 -11.02
CA ASN A 446 -11.99 -4.07 -9.65
C ASN A 446 -12.26 -2.94 -8.67
N LEU A 447 -12.97 -3.25 -7.58
CA LEU A 447 -13.15 -2.39 -6.42
C LEU A 447 -12.15 -2.81 -5.35
N LEU A 448 -11.26 -1.90 -4.98
CA LEU A 448 -10.23 -2.10 -3.97
C LEU A 448 -10.61 -1.33 -2.71
N PHE A 449 -10.54 -1.97 -1.55
CA PHE A 449 -10.61 -1.33 -0.24
C PHE A 449 -9.98 -2.27 0.81
N HIS A 450 -9.49 -1.70 1.90
CA HIS A 450 -8.73 -2.49 2.87
C HIS A 450 -9.55 -3.59 3.55
N ALA A 451 -10.63 -3.25 4.27
CA ALA A 451 -11.26 -4.19 5.19
C ALA A 451 -12.72 -4.51 4.89
N SER A 452 -13.63 -3.55 5.02
CA SER A 452 -15.07 -3.80 4.97
C SER A 452 -15.87 -2.63 4.40
N LEU A 453 -17.16 -2.86 4.26
CA LEU A 453 -18.18 -1.85 4.04
C LEU A 453 -19.30 -2.09 5.07
N PRO A 454 -19.66 -1.11 5.93
CA PRO A 454 -20.69 -1.30 6.95
C PRO A 454 -22.04 -1.71 6.32
N LEU A 455 -22.53 -2.89 6.73
CA LEU A 455 -23.80 -3.45 6.30
C LEU A 455 -24.72 -3.71 7.49
N ASN A 456 -26.03 -3.69 7.24
CA ASN A 456 -27.04 -4.27 8.11
C ASN A 456 -27.10 -5.80 7.93
N ASN A 457 -27.70 -6.51 8.87
CA ASN A 457 -27.81 -7.98 8.81
C ASN A 457 -28.63 -8.50 7.61
N ASP A 458 -29.45 -7.66 6.99
CA ASP A 458 -30.24 -7.95 5.77
C ASP A 458 -29.44 -7.68 4.47
N GLY A 459 -28.17 -7.27 4.59
CA GLY A 459 -27.29 -6.96 3.46
C GLY A 459 -27.55 -5.59 2.81
N THR A 460 -28.33 -4.71 3.45
CA THR A 460 -28.45 -3.32 3.04
C THR A 460 -27.27 -2.49 3.59
N LEU A 461 -26.92 -1.38 2.93
CA LEU A 461 -25.88 -0.46 3.38
C LEU A 461 -26.31 0.20 4.68
N ARG A 462 -25.41 0.16 5.68
CA ARG A 462 -25.63 0.81 6.97
C ARG A 462 -25.37 2.30 6.87
N GLU A 463 -26.28 3.09 7.44
CA GLU A 463 -26.10 4.52 7.62
C GLU A 463 -25.18 4.79 8.82
N VAL A 464 -24.19 5.66 8.62
CA VAL A 464 -23.20 6.08 9.62
C VAL A 464 -23.16 7.59 9.64
N GLU A 465 -23.18 8.17 10.84
CA GLU A 465 -23.01 9.62 11.02
C GLU A 465 -21.52 9.98 11.03
N VAL A 466 -21.15 10.95 10.20
CA VAL A 466 -19.78 11.48 10.10
C VAL A 466 -19.86 13.00 10.11
N MET A 467 -19.42 13.63 11.19
CA MET A 467 -19.42 15.09 11.34
C MET A 467 -20.82 15.70 11.02
N GLY A 468 -21.84 15.19 11.69
CA GLY A 468 -23.24 15.64 11.54
C GLY A 468 -23.92 15.30 10.22
N MET A 469 -23.30 14.50 9.34
CA MET A 469 -23.90 14.04 8.10
C MET A 469 -24.06 12.51 8.10
N THR A 470 -25.26 12.05 7.78
CA THR A 470 -25.55 10.61 7.60
C THR A 470 -25.16 10.15 6.21
N CYS A 471 -24.21 9.22 6.12
CA CYS A 471 -23.67 8.68 4.87
C CYS A 471 -23.68 7.16 4.88
N LYS A 472 -23.64 6.54 3.69
CA LYS A 472 -23.53 5.08 3.54
C LYS A 472 -22.79 4.71 2.25
N GLY A 473 -22.31 3.49 2.16
CA GLY A 473 -21.70 2.95 0.96
C GLY A 473 -20.56 3.78 0.45
N LYS A 474 -20.58 4.12 -0.82
CA LYS A 474 -19.55 4.95 -1.49
C LYS A 474 -19.47 6.35 -0.91
N GLU A 475 -20.59 6.96 -0.56
CA GLU A 475 -20.63 8.31 0.02
C GLU A 475 -19.92 8.33 1.38
N LEU A 476 -20.11 7.33 2.22
CA LEU A 476 -19.40 7.18 3.49
C LEU A 476 -17.88 7.13 3.27
N MET A 477 -17.40 6.31 2.35
CA MET A 477 -15.96 6.21 2.04
C MET A 477 -15.39 7.55 1.57
N LEU A 478 -16.09 8.26 0.68
CA LEU A 478 -15.67 9.57 0.20
C LEU A 478 -15.68 10.63 1.31
N ARG A 479 -16.66 10.57 2.21
CA ARG A 479 -16.74 11.52 3.34
C ARG A 479 -15.59 11.31 4.33
N ILE A 480 -15.27 10.05 4.64
CA ILE A 480 -14.11 9.71 5.48
C ILE A 480 -12.82 10.19 4.82
N GLU A 481 -12.66 9.97 3.51
CA GLU A 481 -11.47 10.44 2.80
C GLU A 481 -11.32 11.97 2.85
N GLN A 482 -12.42 12.72 2.71
CA GLN A 482 -12.40 14.18 2.87
C GLN A 482 -11.97 14.58 4.29
N LEU A 483 -12.48 13.90 5.30
CA LEU A 483 -12.17 14.18 6.71
C LEU A 483 -10.68 13.89 7.03
N VAL A 484 -10.15 12.77 6.53
CA VAL A 484 -8.72 12.44 6.65
C VAL A 484 -7.85 13.54 6.03
N ARG A 485 -8.21 14.05 4.85
CA ARG A 485 -7.48 15.13 4.17
C ARG A 485 -7.60 16.45 4.92
N LEU A 486 -8.77 16.75 5.50
CA LEU A 486 -9.03 17.96 6.31
C LEU A 486 -8.09 18.07 7.51
N ALA A 487 -7.77 16.97 8.17
CA ALA A 487 -6.83 16.94 9.30
C ALA A 487 -5.42 17.47 8.95
N TYR A 488 -5.04 17.39 7.67
CA TYR A 488 -3.74 17.83 7.13
C TYR A 488 -3.82 19.13 6.32
N GLU A 489 -5.02 19.70 6.15
CA GLU A 489 -5.21 20.91 5.35
C GLU A 489 -4.73 22.15 6.11
N GLU A 490 -3.84 22.93 5.50
CA GLU A 490 -3.40 24.22 6.06
C GLU A 490 -4.51 25.26 5.91
N GLY A 491 -4.80 25.98 6.99
CA GLY A 491 -5.78 27.07 7.00
C GLY A 491 -7.25 26.62 7.11
N ALA A 492 -7.53 25.33 7.32
CA ALA A 492 -8.86 24.88 7.68
C ALA A 492 -9.26 25.34 9.10
N ASP A 493 -10.56 25.35 9.40
CA ASP A 493 -11.09 25.69 10.71
C ASP A 493 -10.53 24.74 11.79
N GLU A 494 -10.08 25.28 12.92
CA GLU A 494 -9.40 24.49 13.96
C GLU A 494 -10.32 23.51 14.67
N ASP A 495 -11.61 23.82 14.84
CA ASP A 495 -12.58 22.89 15.44
C ASP A 495 -12.88 21.72 14.49
N GLU A 496 -13.02 22.00 13.18
CA GLU A 496 -13.16 20.97 12.16
C GLU A 496 -11.91 20.07 12.07
N LYS A 497 -10.72 20.67 12.18
CA LYS A 497 -9.45 19.92 12.22
C LYS A 497 -9.30 19.07 13.47
N LEU A 498 -9.77 19.58 14.62
CA LEU A 498 -9.74 18.81 15.85
C LEU A 498 -10.62 17.57 15.72
N TYR A 499 -11.88 17.75 15.26
CA TYR A 499 -12.77 16.63 14.99
C TYR A 499 -12.14 15.62 14.00
N ALA A 500 -11.56 16.12 12.91
CA ALA A 500 -10.91 15.29 11.91
C ALA A 500 -9.72 14.49 12.48
N ARG A 501 -8.92 15.09 13.37
CA ARG A 501 -7.83 14.41 14.07
C ARG A 501 -8.34 13.34 15.05
N ASP A 502 -9.42 13.62 15.75
CA ASP A 502 -10.01 12.65 16.68
C ASP A 502 -10.68 11.50 15.94
N TYR A 503 -11.22 11.75 14.76
CA TYR A 503 -11.85 10.73 13.94
C TYR A 503 -10.90 9.62 13.45
N PHE A 504 -9.57 9.86 13.41
CA PHE A 504 -8.58 8.78 13.17
C PHE A 504 -8.67 7.70 14.24
N TRP A 505 -8.93 8.10 15.50
CA TRP A 505 -9.16 7.16 16.57
C TRP A 505 -10.42 6.32 16.33
N TYR A 506 -11.51 6.95 15.90
CA TYR A 506 -12.71 6.22 15.51
C TYR A 506 -12.46 5.26 14.34
N LEU A 507 -11.69 5.66 13.33
CA LEU A 507 -11.35 4.78 12.23
C LEU A 507 -10.55 3.55 12.67
N TRP A 508 -9.72 3.69 13.69
CA TRP A 508 -8.95 2.60 14.28
C TRP A 508 -9.82 1.54 14.98
N CYS A 509 -10.81 1.92 15.78
CA CYS A 509 -11.52 1.02 16.69
C CYS A 509 -13.04 1.22 16.75
N GLY A 510 -13.61 2.13 15.99
CA GLY A 510 -15.05 2.42 15.99
C GLY A 510 -15.88 1.30 15.38
N PRO A 511 -17.06 0.97 15.97
CA PRO A 511 -17.84 -0.20 15.58
C PRO A 511 -18.43 -0.16 14.16
N ASN A 512 -18.60 1.02 13.58
CA ASN A 512 -19.06 1.20 12.20
C ASN A 512 -17.96 1.74 11.26
N SER A 513 -16.69 1.68 11.71
CA SER A 513 -15.57 2.04 10.86
C SER A 513 -15.41 1.02 9.73
N PRO A 514 -15.33 1.46 8.47
CA PRO A 514 -15.06 0.55 7.34
C PRO A 514 -13.71 -0.17 7.46
N LEU A 515 -12.82 0.33 8.30
CA LEU A 515 -11.47 -0.22 8.48
C LEU A 515 -11.40 -1.22 9.65
N PHE A 516 -12.42 -1.28 10.49
CA PHE A 516 -12.46 -2.16 11.67
C PHE A 516 -13.67 -3.10 11.65
N ASP A 517 -14.87 -2.55 11.58
CA ASP A 517 -16.18 -3.23 11.47
C ASP A 517 -16.33 -4.43 12.42
N LYS A 518 -16.05 -4.18 13.70
CA LYS A 518 -16.31 -5.10 14.81
C LYS A 518 -17.02 -4.35 15.92
N SER A 519 -17.72 -5.08 16.76
CA SER A 519 -18.50 -4.48 17.88
C SER A 519 -17.65 -3.64 18.84
N LYS A 520 -16.44 -4.05 19.10
CA LYS A 520 -15.49 -3.42 20.04
C LYS A 520 -14.06 -3.93 19.81
N MET A 521 -13.08 -3.15 20.26
CA MET A 521 -11.68 -3.57 20.36
C MET A 521 -11.36 -3.90 21.82
N THR A 522 -10.99 -5.17 22.11
CA THR A 522 -10.82 -5.70 23.47
C THR A 522 -9.38 -5.58 23.97
N THR A 523 -8.83 -4.35 23.96
CA THR A 523 -7.44 -4.11 24.42
C THR A 523 -7.35 -4.13 25.95
N PHE A 524 -8.18 -3.36 26.62
CA PHE A 524 -8.21 -3.27 28.10
C PHE A 524 -8.53 -4.62 28.73
N GLU A 525 -9.55 -5.29 28.22
CA GLU A 525 -10.01 -6.58 28.73
C GLU A 525 -8.89 -7.63 28.73
N ARG A 526 -8.11 -7.67 27.67
CA ARG A 526 -7.00 -8.62 27.54
C ARG A 526 -5.88 -8.41 28.58
N TYR A 527 -5.67 -7.16 29.00
CA TYR A 527 -4.68 -6.86 30.03
C TYR A 527 -5.20 -7.11 31.44
N PHE A 528 -6.48 -6.80 31.72
CA PHE A 528 -6.97 -6.64 33.08
C PHE A 528 -8.05 -7.62 33.51
N ILE A 529 -8.65 -8.40 32.60
CA ILE A 529 -9.70 -9.36 32.91
C ILE A 529 -9.29 -10.75 32.43
N ASP A 530 -9.40 -11.79 33.31
CA ASP A 530 -9.05 -13.15 32.97
C ASP A 530 -10.10 -13.87 32.13
N ASP A 531 -11.37 -13.51 32.33
CA ASP A 531 -12.46 -14.16 31.63
C ASP A 531 -12.40 -13.88 30.12
N LYS A 532 -12.08 -14.95 29.37
CA LYS A 532 -11.94 -14.88 27.91
C LYS A 532 -13.23 -14.55 27.17
N SER A 533 -14.40 -14.67 27.82
CA SER A 533 -15.66 -14.25 27.20
C SER A 533 -15.68 -12.76 26.92
N THR A 534 -15.04 -11.94 27.80
CA THR A 534 -14.90 -10.49 27.63
C THR A 534 -13.97 -10.10 26.48
N HIS A 535 -13.12 -11.04 26.00
CA HIS A 535 -12.18 -10.82 24.89
C HIS A 535 -12.80 -11.03 23.51
N SER A 536 -14.10 -11.34 23.43
CA SER A 536 -14.80 -11.57 22.17
C SER A 536 -15.07 -10.26 21.41
N GLU A 537 -14.77 -10.26 20.13
CA GLU A 537 -15.01 -9.15 19.19
C GLU A 537 -15.93 -9.66 18.08
N GLU A 538 -17.20 -9.28 18.13
CA GLU A 538 -18.14 -9.66 17.07
C GLU A 538 -17.84 -8.90 15.78
N LYS A 539 -17.72 -9.64 14.69
CA LYS A 539 -17.52 -9.07 13.35
C LYS A 539 -18.83 -8.49 12.81
N GLY A 540 -18.72 -7.38 12.09
CA GLY A 540 -19.82 -6.74 11.39
C GLY A 540 -20.48 -7.65 10.35
N ALA A 541 -21.64 -7.22 9.87
CA ALA A 541 -22.45 -7.99 8.93
C ALA A 541 -21.72 -8.28 7.60
N TYR A 542 -20.86 -7.36 7.15
CA TYR A 542 -20.04 -7.57 5.95
C TYR A 542 -19.28 -8.91 6.00
N TYR A 543 -18.59 -9.22 7.10
CA TYR A 543 -17.81 -10.45 7.20
C TYR A 543 -18.63 -11.73 7.20
N LYS A 544 -19.92 -11.65 7.56
CA LYS A 544 -20.86 -12.77 7.50
C LYS A 544 -21.42 -12.95 6.08
N LEU A 545 -21.72 -11.85 5.42
CA LEU A 545 -22.45 -11.80 4.14
C LEU A 545 -21.55 -11.79 2.90
N ARG A 546 -20.27 -11.43 3.04
CA ARG A 546 -19.33 -11.26 1.92
C ARG A 546 -19.08 -12.52 1.07
N ASN A 547 -19.51 -13.70 1.54
CA ASN A 547 -19.42 -14.93 0.77
C ASN A 547 -20.59 -15.11 -0.23
N GLU A 548 -21.61 -14.24 -0.17
CA GLU A 548 -22.77 -14.27 -1.03
C GLU A 548 -22.51 -13.42 -2.28
N ALA A 549 -22.61 -14.03 -3.46
CA ALA A 549 -22.38 -13.35 -4.74
C ALA A 549 -23.32 -12.15 -4.94
N THR A 550 -24.58 -12.27 -4.51
CA THR A 550 -25.60 -11.22 -4.60
C THR A 550 -25.26 -9.97 -3.77
N ILE A 551 -24.61 -10.15 -2.62
CA ILE A 551 -24.15 -9.05 -1.77
C ILE A 551 -22.94 -8.35 -2.42
N CYS A 552 -21.97 -9.13 -2.92
CA CYS A 552 -20.86 -8.57 -3.65
C CYS A 552 -21.31 -7.80 -4.91
N ASP A 553 -22.29 -8.31 -5.65
CA ASP A 553 -22.84 -7.61 -6.81
C ASP A 553 -23.51 -6.27 -6.42
N LYS A 554 -24.27 -6.21 -5.32
CA LYS A 554 -24.85 -4.96 -4.80
C LYS A 554 -23.77 -3.94 -4.41
N ILE A 555 -22.68 -4.38 -3.77
CA ILE A 555 -21.56 -3.51 -3.42
C ILE A 555 -20.90 -2.98 -4.69
N LEU A 556 -20.63 -3.83 -5.68
CA LEU A 556 -20.03 -3.42 -6.95
C LEU A 556 -20.92 -2.41 -7.71
N ASP A 557 -22.25 -2.59 -7.66
CA ASP A 557 -23.21 -1.66 -8.26
C ASP A 557 -23.21 -0.31 -7.55
N GLU A 558 -23.12 -0.28 -6.22
CA GLU A 558 -23.00 0.94 -5.41
C GLU A 558 -21.79 1.79 -5.83
N PHE A 559 -20.66 1.13 -6.07
CA PHE A 559 -19.44 1.82 -6.52
C PHE A 559 -19.40 2.03 -8.05
N SER A 560 -20.48 1.71 -8.77
CA SER A 560 -20.61 1.84 -10.23
C SER A 560 -19.53 1.05 -10.99
N VAL A 561 -19.10 -0.06 -10.44
CA VAL A 561 -18.18 -0.99 -11.11
C VAL A 561 -18.95 -1.76 -12.18
N VAL A 562 -18.57 -1.60 -13.43
CA VAL A 562 -19.23 -2.22 -14.58
C VAL A 562 -18.35 -3.27 -15.23
N GLY A 563 -18.96 -4.25 -15.89
CA GLY A 563 -18.27 -5.31 -16.62
C GLY A 563 -18.81 -6.70 -16.28
N LYS A 564 -18.48 -7.69 -17.12
CA LYS A 564 -18.82 -9.10 -16.89
C LYS A 564 -17.94 -9.69 -15.79
N HIS A 565 -16.65 -9.32 -15.80
CA HIS A 565 -15.62 -9.75 -14.88
C HIS A 565 -15.29 -8.57 -13.95
N ARG A 566 -16.01 -8.50 -12.83
CA ARG A 566 -15.85 -7.44 -11.83
C ARG A 566 -15.65 -8.05 -10.45
N HIS A 567 -14.70 -7.52 -9.70
CA HIS A 567 -14.28 -8.11 -8.44
C HIS A 567 -14.17 -7.06 -7.34
N ILE A 568 -14.33 -7.53 -6.11
CA ILE A 568 -13.87 -6.85 -4.89
C ILE A 568 -12.55 -7.49 -4.50
N ILE A 569 -11.55 -6.69 -4.21
CA ILE A 569 -10.25 -7.15 -3.70
C ILE A 569 -9.99 -6.45 -2.38
N ASN A 570 -9.79 -7.21 -1.29
CA ASN A 570 -9.52 -6.67 0.03
C ASN A 570 -8.54 -7.53 0.86
N GLY A 571 -8.15 -7.01 2.05
CA GLY A 571 -7.23 -7.63 3.01
C GLY A 571 -7.82 -7.75 4.41
N HIS A 572 -7.05 -7.29 5.42
CA HIS A 572 -7.39 -7.09 6.84
C HIS A 572 -7.65 -8.36 7.68
N VAL A 573 -8.29 -9.38 7.12
CA VAL A 573 -8.58 -10.63 7.85
C VAL A 573 -7.80 -11.76 7.22
N PRO A 574 -6.75 -12.26 7.89
CA PRO A 574 -5.88 -13.30 7.37
C PRO A 574 -6.63 -14.56 6.96
N VAL A 575 -6.37 -15.02 5.73
CA VAL A 575 -6.93 -16.27 5.19
C VAL A 575 -6.22 -17.45 5.86
N LYS A 576 -6.99 -18.31 6.54
CA LYS A 576 -6.47 -19.48 7.26
C LYS A 576 -6.27 -20.65 6.31
N VAL A 577 -5.28 -20.56 5.43
CA VAL A 577 -4.98 -21.61 4.42
C VAL A 577 -4.73 -22.96 5.08
N GLY A 578 -3.99 -22.98 6.20
CA GLY A 578 -3.76 -24.20 6.97
C GLY A 578 -5.03 -24.88 7.51
N LYS A 579 -6.17 -24.16 7.53
CA LYS A 579 -7.51 -24.70 7.88
C LYS A 579 -8.39 -24.91 6.64
N GLY A 580 -7.86 -24.80 5.44
CA GLY A 580 -8.60 -25.00 4.18
C GLY A 580 -9.47 -23.80 3.75
N GLU A 581 -9.25 -22.60 4.31
CA GLU A 581 -9.96 -21.42 3.88
C GLU A 581 -9.50 -20.98 2.47
N ASN A 582 -10.46 -20.73 1.56
CA ASN A 582 -10.18 -20.26 0.21
C ASN A 582 -10.18 -18.72 0.18
N PRO A 583 -9.14 -18.07 -0.37
CA PRO A 583 -9.10 -16.62 -0.57
C PRO A 583 -10.12 -16.13 -1.61
N ILE A 584 -10.54 -16.98 -2.54
CA ILE A 584 -11.54 -16.65 -3.57
C ILE A 584 -12.93 -17.02 -3.05
N LYS A 585 -13.82 -16.04 -2.95
CA LYS A 585 -15.13 -16.13 -2.33
C LYS A 585 -16.22 -15.63 -3.30
N ALA A 586 -17.48 -15.83 -2.95
CA ALA A 586 -18.63 -15.30 -3.68
C ALA A 586 -18.57 -15.59 -5.19
N ASP A 587 -18.30 -16.85 -5.55
CA ASP A 587 -18.17 -17.31 -6.94
C ASP A 587 -17.16 -16.47 -7.77
N GLY A 588 -16.04 -16.09 -7.14
CA GLY A 588 -14.97 -15.30 -7.76
C GLY A 588 -15.17 -13.78 -7.67
N ARG A 589 -16.28 -13.27 -7.14
CA ARG A 589 -16.53 -11.82 -7.02
C ARG A 589 -15.73 -11.14 -5.93
N LEU A 590 -15.24 -11.90 -4.95
CA LEU A 590 -14.42 -11.39 -3.85
C LEU A 590 -13.11 -12.18 -3.76
N MET A 591 -12.02 -11.45 -3.74
CA MET A 591 -10.65 -11.95 -3.55
C MET A 591 -10.09 -11.34 -2.27
N VAL A 592 -9.87 -12.17 -1.23
CA VAL A 592 -9.26 -11.76 0.04
C VAL A 592 -7.79 -12.10 -0.03
N ILE A 593 -6.91 -11.10 -0.07
CA ILE A 593 -5.47 -11.29 -0.31
C ILE A 593 -4.58 -11.08 0.92
N ASP A 594 -5.16 -11.01 2.12
CA ASP A 594 -4.38 -11.06 3.35
C ASP A 594 -3.86 -12.49 3.57
N GLY A 595 -2.61 -12.69 3.23
CA GLY A 595 -1.88 -13.95 3.41
C GLY A 595 -1.05 -14.00 4.69
N GLY A 596 -1.04 -12.91 5.48
CA GLY A 596 -0.25 -12.79 6.69
C GLY A 596 1.24 -12.67 6.43
N PHE A 597 1.69 -11.58 5.80
CA PHE A 597 3.12 -11.26 5.67
C PHE A 597 3.83 -11.21 7.02
N ALA A 598 3.15 -10.68 8.05
CA ALA A 598 3.69 -10.63 9.39
C ALA A 598 3.99 -12.03 9.94
N ARG A 599 5.22 -12.25 10.41
CA ARG A 599 5.71 -13.52 10.96
C ARG A 599 4.78 -14.08 12.05
N ALA A 600 4.19 -13.18 12.88
CA ALA A 600 3.22 -13.55 13.92
C ALA A 600 2.01 -14.32 13.39
N TYR A 601 1.70 -14.24 12.11
CA TYR A 601 0.57 -14.94 11.50
C TYR A 601 0.94 -16.25 10.81
N HIS A 602 2.20 -16.53 10.51
CA HIS A 602 2.63 -17.69 9.73
C HIS A 602 2.11 -19.02 10.33
N SER A 603 2.11 -19.15 11.67
CA SER A 603 1.55 -20.32 12.34
C SER A 603 0.03 -20.46 12.18
N THR A 604 -0.68 -19.36 11.93
CA THR A 604 -2.14 -19.33 11.79
C THR A 604 -2.57 -19.46 10.34
N THR A 605 -1.88 -18.78 9.41
CA THR A 605 -2.16 -18.78 7.98
C THR A 605 -1.60 -20.00 7.27
N GLY A 606 -0.42 -20.47 7.69
CA GLY A 606 0.34 -21.52 7.02
C GLY A 606 1.15 -21.04 5.82
N ILE A 607 1.17 -19.73 5.56
CA ILE A 607 1.88 -19.06 4.45
C ILE A 607 2.45 -17.73 4.93
N ALA A 608 3.24 -17.07 4.09
CA ALA A 608 3.88 -15.78 4.38
C ALA A 608 3.49 -14.67 3.38
N GLY A 609 2.25 -14.65 2.98
CA GLY A 609 1.70 -13.60 2.14
C GLY A 609 1.15 -14.05 0.80
N TYR A 610 0.34 -13.18 0.20
CA TYR A 610 -0.18 -13.30 -1.16
C TYR A 610 0.26 -12.12 -2.02
N THR A 611 0.47 -12.39 -3.32
CA THR A 611 0.36 -11.38 -4.37
C THR A 611 -0.70 -11.82 -5.36
N LEU A 612 -1.71 -10.98 -5.58
CA LEU A 612 -2.62 -11.16 -6.70
C LEU A 612 -2.02 -10.44 -7.92
N VAL A 613 -1.91 -11.14 -9.03
CA VAL A 613 -1.31 -10.64 -10.28
C VAL A 613 -2.39 -10.57 -11.34
N TYR A 614 -2.64 -9.39 -11.88
CA TYR A 614 -3.56 -9.18 -13.01
C TYR A 614 -2.78 -8.81 -14.27
N HIS A 615 -2.78 -9.68 -15.24
CA HIS A 615 -2.10 -9.49 -16.53
C HIS A 615 -3.07 -9.69 -17.71
N SER A 616 -2.56 -9.61 -18.93
CA SER A 616 -3.39 -9.67 -20.16
C SER A 616 -4.13 -10.99 -20.38
N ARG A 617 -3.94 -12.02 -19.57
CA ARG A 617 -4.61 -13.32 -19.66
C ARG A 617 -5.56 -13.60 -18.50
N GLY A 618 -5.67 -12.69 -17.50
CA GLY A 618 -6.51 -12.83 -16.33
C GLY A 618 -5.77 -12.71 -15.01
N PHE A 619 -6.33 -13.30 -13.96
CA PHE A 619 -5.82 -13.24 -12.60
C PHE A 619 -5.08 -14.51 -12.18
N GLN A 620 -3.97 -14.30 -11.47
CA GLN A 620 -3.20 -15.35 -10.80
C GLN A 620 -2.96 -14.95 -9.36
N LEU A 621 -3.11 -15.89 -8.44
CA LEU A 621 -2.77 -15.71 -7.04
C LEU A 621 -1.45 -16.43 -6.76
N VAL A 622 -0.46 -15.66 -6.32
CA VAL A 622 0.85 -16.16 -5.92
C VAL A 622 0.90 -16.21 -4.40
N GLN A 623 1.07 -17.41 -3.88
CA GLN A 623 1.22 -17.69 -2.46
C GLN A 623 2.71 -17.82 -2.14
N HIS A 624 3.18 -17.07 -1.15
CA HIS A 624 4.59 -17.02 -0.76
C HIS A 624 4.84 -17.89 0.48
N ALA A 625 5.97 -18.62 0.47
CA ALA A 625 6.53 -19.25 1.66
C ALA A 625 7.34 -18.21 2.47
N PRO A 626 7.66 -18.48 3.75
CA PRO A 626 8.51 -17.60 4.54
C PRO A 626 9.85 -17.30 3.87
N PHE A 627 10.24 -16.04 3.91
CA PHE A 627 11.56 -15.58 3.44
C PHE A 627 12.56 -15.61 4.59
N ASN A 628 13.77 -16.14 4.33
CA ASN A 628 14.79 -16.25 5.35
C ASN A 628 15.47 -14.89 5.60
N SER A 629 16.28 -14.45 4.64
CA SER A 629 16.94 -13.14 4.69
C SER A 629 17.45 -12.69 3.32
N THR A 630 17.66 -11.39 3.17
CA THR A 630 18.31 -10.81 2.00
C THR A 630 19.74 -11.30 1.85
N GLU A 631 20.47 -11.45 2.96
CA GLU A 631 21.86 -11.95 2.96
C GLU A 631 21.93 -13.36 2.34
N GLU A 632 21.06 -14.26 2.77
CA GLU A 632 21.03 -15.64 2.25
C GLU A 632 20.64 -15.68 0.77
N ALA A 633 19.72 -14.83 0.35
CA ALA A 633 19.33 -14.71 -1.06
C ALA A 633 20.49 -14.22 -1.94
N VAL A 634 21.33 -13.30 -1.46
CA VAL A 634 22.50 -12.80 -2.19
C VAL A 634 23.62 -13.84 -2.20
N LEU A 635 23.91 -14.48 -1.07
CA LEU A 635 25.02 -15.45 -0.95
C LEU A 635 24.72 -16.74 -1.73
N ASN A 636 23.57 -17.35 -1.49
CA ASN A 636 23.23 -18.70 -1.96
C ASN A 636 22.29 -18.70 -3.18
N GLY A 637 21.83 -17.53 -3.64
CA GLY A 637 20.84 -17.43 -4.71
C GLY A 637 19.50 -18.06 -4.31
N THR A 638 19.18 -18.07 -2.99
CA THR A 638 17.89 -18.57 -2.50
C THR A 638 16.78 -17.60 -2.92
N ASP A 639 15.62 -18.17 -3.25
CA ASP A 639 14.44 -17.40 -3.65
C ASP A 639 13.24 -17.85 -2.82
N ILE A 640 12.26 -16.99 -2.64
CA ILE A 640 11.00 -17.37 -2.01
C ILE A 640 10.36 -18.48 -2.83
N GLN A 641 10.05 -19.59 -2.19
CA GLN A 641 9.20 -20.59 -2.82
C GLN A 641 7.79 -20.04 -2.92
N SER A 642 7.28 -19.99 -4.15
CA SER A 642 5.95 -19.48 -4.42
C SER A 642 5.15 -20.49 -5.22
N THR A 643 3.87 -20.64 -4.82
CA THR A 643 2.92 -21.46 -5.58
C THR A 643 1.94 -20.54 -6.27
N THR A 644 1.81 -20.69 -7.59
CA THR A 644 0.89 -19.89 -8.40
C THR A 644 -0.36 -20.69 -8.72
N SER A 645 -1.53 -20.16 -8.43
CA SER A 645 -2.83 -20.68 -8.83
C SER A 645 -3.52 -19.71 -9.79
N ILE A 646 -4.21 -20.27 -10.80
CA ILE A 646 -5.02 -19.46 -11.71
C ILE A 646 -6.35 -19.20 -11.01
N VAL A 647 -6.69 -17.92 -10.86
CA VAL A 647 -7.96 -17.47 -10.30
C VAL A 647 -9.00 -17.33 -11.40
N GLU A 648 -8.63 -16.64 -12.47
CA GLU A 648 -9.50 -16.41 -13.61
C GLU A 648 -8.70 -16.35 -14.91
N ILE A 649 -9.24 -16.97 -15.97
CA ILE A 649 -8.70 -16.85 -17.33
C ILE A 649 -9.66 -16.00 -18.14
N SER A 650 -9.17 -14.95 -18.76
CA SER A 650 -9.95 -14.12 -19.67
C SER A 650 -10.24 -14.89 -20.96
N ASP A 651 -11.47 -14.80 -21.47
CA ASP A 651 -11.92 -15.47 -22.72
C ASP A 651 -11.03 -15.11 -23.92
N ARG A 652 -10.51 -13.90 -23.95
CA ARG A 652 -9.54 -13.38 -24.90
C ARG A 652 -8.45 -12.59 -24.19
N ARG A 653 -7.35 -12.37 -24.87
CA ARG A 653 -6.28 -11.53 -24.32
C ARG A 653 -6.79 -10.12 -24.05
N VAL A 654 -6.68 -9.64 -22.82
CA VAL A 654 -7.04 -8.29 -22.41
C VAL A 654 -6.05 -7.30 -23.03
N MET A 655 -6.56 -6.31 -23.75
CA MET A 655 -5.76 -5.28 -24.40
C MET A 655 -5.85 -3.98 -23.59
N VAL A 656 -4.97 -3.02 -23.87
CA VAL A 656 -5.05 -1.67 -23.28
C VAL A 656 -6.42 -1.07 -23.53
N ALA A 657 -7.01 -1.29 -24.71
CA ALA A 657 -8.37 -0.86 -25.04
C ALA A 657 -9.44 -1.31 -24.03
N ASP A 658 -9.25 -2.41 -23.34
CA ASP A 658 -10.22 -2.98 -22.40
C ASP A 658 -10.06 -2.40 -20.98
N THR A 659 -9.06 -1.56 -20.74
CA THR A 659 -8.71 -0.98 -19.43
C THR A 659 -9.24 0.45 -19.26
N ASP A 660 -9.15 0.97 -18.05
CA ASP A 660 -9.50 2.36 -17.74
C ASP A 660 -8.56 3.35 -18.45
N ILE A 661 -7.28 3.00 -18.58
CA ILE A 661 -6.32 3.76 -19.41
C ILE A 661 -6.81 3.78 -20.86
N GLY A 662 -7.25 2.64 -21.38
CA GLY A 662 -7.80 2.57 -22.74
C GLY A 662 -9.05 3.41 -22.93
N ARG A 663 -9.90 3.55 -21.92
CA ARG A 663 -11.04 4.47 -21.95
C ARG A 663 -10.58 5.92 -22.07
N THR A 664 -9.60 6.32 -21.27
CA THR A 664 -9.01 7.66 -21.32
C THR A 664 -8.35 7.93 -22.69
N LEU A 665 -7.62 6.95 -23.24
CA LEU A 665 -7.01 7.10 -24.58
C LEU A 665 -8.06 7.26 -25.67
N ARG A 666 -9.16 6.51 -25.64
CA ARG A 666 -10.29 6.71 -26.61
C ARG A 666 -10.94 8.08 -26.49
N GLU A 667 -11.11 8.61 -25.26
CA GLU A 667 -11.57 9.98 -25.06
C GLU A 667 -10.61 10.99 -25.70
N GLN A 668 -9.30 10.80 -25.53
CA GLN A 668 -8.28 11.65 -26.16
C GLN A 668 -8.30 11.54 -27.69
N VAL A 669 -8.46 10.34 -28.25
CA VAL A 669 -8.63 10.15 -29.70
C VAL A 669 -9.86 10.91 -30.20
N ALA A 670 -10.99 10.81 -29.50
CA ALA A 670 -12.21 11.56 -29.85
C ALA A 670 -12.02 13.08 -29.82
N ASP A 671 -11.31 13.59 -28.81
CA ASP A 671 -10.97 15.02 -28.68
C ASP A 671 -10.06 15.49 -29.83
N LEU A 672 -9.05 14.69 -30.17
CA LEU A 672 -8.14 14.97 -31.29
C LEU A 672 -8.86 14.88 -32.64
N GLU A 673 -9.75 13.93 -32.85
CA GLU A 673 -10.59 13.90 -34.04
C GLU A 673 -11.47 15.13 -34.15
N TYR A 674 -11.92 15.67 -33.01
CA TYR A 674 -12.69 16.90 -32.98
C TYR A 674 -11.86 18.10 -33.38
N LEU A 675 -10.62 18.19 -32.89
CA LEU A 675 -9.65 19.22 -33.30
C LEU A 675 -9.31 19.10 -34.80
N LEU A 676 -9.07 17.87 -35.29
CA LEU A 676 -8.82 17.61 -36.70
C LEU A 676 -9.95 18.09 -37.59
N LYS A 677 -11.21 17.86 -37.18
CA LYS A 677 -12.39 18.37 -37.89
C LYS A 677 -12.44 19.93 -37.89
N ALA A 678 -12.03 20.56 -36.79
CA ALA A 678 -11.97 22.03 -36.68
C ALA A 678 -10.90 22.62 -37.61
N TYR A 679 -9.72 22.04 -37.70
CA TYR A 679 -8.67 22.43 -38.67
C TYR A 679 -9.16 22.29 -40.11
N ARG A 680 -9.65 21.10 -40.47
CA ARG A 680 -10.13 20.81 -41.84
C ARG A 680 -11.29 21.69 -42.28
N LYS A 681 -12.08 22.24 -41.36
CA LYS A 681 -13.17 23.20 -41.63
C LYS A 681 -12.72 24.67 -41.56
N GLY A 682 -11.47 24.94 -41.25
CA GLY A 682 -10.94 26.30 -41.10
C GLY A 682 -11.49 27.07 -39.89
N VAL A 683 -12.09 26.37 -38.91
CA VAL A 683 -12.64 26.96 -37.67
C VAL A 683 -11.51 27.36 -36.72
N ILE A 684 -10.45 26.57 -36.70
CA ILE A 684 -9.18 26.89 -36.05
C ILE A 684 -8.11 26.90 -37.14
N LYS A 685 -7.23 27.89 -37.12
CA LYS A 685 -6.09 27.97 -38.04
C LYS A 685 -4.95 27.09 -37.50
N GLU A 686 -4.28 26.40 -38.42
CA GLU A 686 -3.02 25.70 -38.12
C GLU A 686 -1.91 26.75 -37.87
N ASN A 687 -1.03 26.43 -36.90
CA ASN A 687 0.17 27.23 -36.59
C ASN A 687 1.41 26.60 -37.21
#